data_c485e7c85e62d95ab99183ac76a9a5a2
#
_entry.id   c485e7c85e62d95ab99183ac76a9a5a2
#
_cell.length_a   1.000
_cell.length_b   1.000
_cell.length_c   1.000
_cell.angle_alpha   90.00
_cell.angle_beta   90.00
_cell.angle_gamma   90.00
#
_symmetry.space_group_name_H-M   'P 1'
#
loop_
_entity.id
_entity.type
_entity.pdbx_description
1 polymer ?
#
loop_
_entity_poly.entity_id
_entity_poly.type
_entity_poly.pdbx_seq_one_letter_code
_entity_poly.pdbx_strand_id
1 'polypeptide(L)'
;MKLNAFLALVAGVLLLITTACTGTIPSVTTVPEATSTIAELPKPSSPVAALSPEMTSSQSEPTLPPRPQSTIVPAPVKGSYLINKQASSTQGALKNVHFILYHATLTDEHLILHIGFRNVADKEAYITGSLIRYLRLSDAAGNEYEAIEFSDNLRLLSPSGGFVPGQANVGDVVFPIPQGGEPYQLQVPRYEPISFRLDQPMPSALQPPTGTYSITLELYSSHGALVPIILRVDSLTLTEDKIIFTLAFVNTLQREYYLGKGLTGNDARLLDAEFAAYKPLQVSTSLMEGISPPKGWLPGQAYVGEIAFPRPQQLAEMRFVFPTYATATLRFNRSGLVSAAITSASSDVPPPTVTPTAKQLVLRELTSVLERQANAVITGDLNAYLATFATDLQQEQQTIFMRSQQLPLHTYQLSISPSTVLVDQDWERGRIERIAVFLRYQLRGISQNNPFQHTVRYTFEWQQDQWIIGSYELEDVPPFWWTDDVIVQETPHFLIISRPDAETILNKVAQECEQAYRDLQTTGLLLEERFVLYFIPTQDDFYNQTRLGSRTLGAALSLYHLTGDQIQVIGRAFYINGEAFSRQPDDNGAFGRLATIRHELVHLALARETRFFTPIWLVEGAAMYFADQLTPDLRRSLLEDGWLDRLSLEQLTGAERLGDYDLLGRSVGYKYIFSGETVRYLIETYGMDSFVQFYRFFSNVPTDRVIDRMPLFSVGFGTTFGNLSKELTSAALLDVYGITIADLDNAVKRRLRER
;
A
#
# COMPACT_ATOMS: atom_id res chain seq x y z
N MET A 1 -8.54 -7.66 8.09
CA MET A 1 -7.57 -8.37 8.97
C MET A 1 -6.26 -8.74 8.29
N LYS A 2 -6.23 -9.28 7.08
CA LYS A 2 -4.97 -9.71 6.42
C LYS A 2 -4.10 -8.54 5.96
N LEU A 3 -4.66 -7.46 5.44
CA LEU A 3 -3.92 -6.26 5.06
C LEU A 3 -3.34 -5.54 6.29
N ASN A 4 -4.00 -5.59 7.42
CA ASN A 4 -3.60 -4.93 8.66
C ASN A 4 -2.53 -5.71 9.42
N ALA A 5 -2.56 -7.05 9.42
CA ALA A 5 -1.45 -7.88 9.88
C ALA A 5 -0.24 -7.74 8.95
N PHE A 6 -0.49 -7.50 7.67
CA PHE A 6 0.52 -7.21 6.67
C PHE A 6 1.12 -5.81 6.84
N LEU A 7 0.35 -4.77 7.13
CA LEU A 7 0.87 -3.42 7.40
C LEU A 7 1.72 -3.38 8.69
N ALA A 8 1.34 -4.12 9.74
CA ALA A 8 2.15 -4.28 10.94
C ALA A 8 3.41 -5.12 10.68
N LEU A 9 3.33 -6.15 9.84
CA LEU A 9 4.47 -7.00 9.45
C LEU A 9 5.40 -6.25 8.48
N VAL A 10 4.86 -5.46 7.56
CA VAL A 10 5.62 -4.62 6.63
C VAL A 10 6.33 -3.49 7.37
N ALA A 11 5.73 -2.90 8.39
CA ALA A 11 6.43 -1.94 9.26
C ALA A 11 7.59 -2.61 10.02
N GLY A 12 7.44 -3.87 10.45
CA GLY A 12 8.49 -4.62 11.15
C GLY A 12 9.59 -5.21 10.25
N VAL A 13 9.26 -5.55 8.99
CA VAL A 13 10.20 -6.19 8.03
C VAL A 13 10.89 -5.15 7.12
N LEU A 14 10.26 -4.02 6.86
CA LEU A 14 10.80 -2.94 6.02
C LEU A 14 11.90 -2.11 6.71
N LEU A 15 12.11 -2.29 8.02
CA LEU A 15 13.31 -1.78 8.71
C LEU A 15 14.61 -2.45 8.24
N LEU A 16 14.55 -3.42 7.31
CA LEU A 16 15.67 -4.26 6.91
C LEU A 16 16.23 -3.97 5.50
N ILE A 17 15.69 -3.02 4.74
CA ILE A 17 16.38 -2.53 3.53
C ILE A 17 17.31 -1.39 3.97
N THR A 18 18.30 -1.78 4.74
CA THR A 18 19.38 -0.89 5.15
C THR A 18 20.57 -1.15 4.24
N THR A 19 20.90 -0.15 3.46
CA THR A 19 22.17 -0.08 2.78
C THR A 19 23.25 0.16 3.84
N ALA A 20 23.97 -0.87 4.18
CA ALA A 20 25.05 -0.80 5.16
C ALA A 20 26.39 -0.84 4.44
N CYS A 21 27.09 0.27 4.38
CA CYS A 21 28.48 0.32 3.92
C CYS A 21 29.42 -0.25 4.98
N THR A 22 29.88 -1.49 4.77
CA THR A 22 30.96 -2.07 5.57
C THR A 22 32.31 -1.72 4.96
N GLY A 23 32.87 -0.59 5.35
CA GLY A 23 34.20 -0.17 4.92
C GLY A 23 35.32 -0.86 5.69
N THR A 24 35.72 -2.07 5.30
CA THR A 24 37.07 -2.59 5.60
C THR A 24 37.41 -3.73 4.63
N ILE A 25 38.44 -3.49 3.82
CA ILE A 25 39.16 -4.57 3.12
C ILE A 25 40.04 -5.23 4.18
N PRO A 26 39.87 -6.53 4.49
CA PRO A 26 40.76 -7.19 5.45
C PRO A 26 42.16 -7.38 4.86
N SER A 27 43.16 -6.92 5.59
CA SER A 27 44.56 -7.34 5.37
C SER A 27 44.67 -8.87 5.46
N VAL A 28 45.34 -9.42 4.48
CA VAL A 28 45.59 -10.87 4.33
C VAL A 28 46.38 -11.37 5.51
N THR A 29 45.77 -12.18 6.36
CA THR A 29 46.45 -13.06 7.32
C THR A 29 46.10 -14.52 6.99
N THR A 30 47.10 -15.29 6.60
CA THR A 30 47.01 -16.70 6.28
C THR A 30 46.70 -17.52 7.54
N VAL A 31 45.66 -18.35 7.50
CA VAL A 31 45.35 -19.38 8.53
C VAL A 31 45.23 -20.74 7.86
N PRO A 32 45.74 -21.86 8.48
CA PRO A 32 45.94 -23.15 7.84
C PRO A 32 44.64 -23.95 7.62
N GLU A 33 44.70 -24.79 6.59
CA GLU A 33 43.67 -25.75 6.17
C GLU A 33 43.33 -26.76 7.28
N ALA A 34 42.03 -26.90 7.56
CA ALA A 34 41.50 -28.03 8.32
C ALA A 34 40.67 -28.93 7.39
N THR A 35 41.11 -30.14 7.24
CA THR A 35 40.50 -31.24 6.50
C THR A 35 39.23 -31.70 7.21
N SER A 36 38.07 -31.66 6.57
CA SER A 36 36.82 -32.26 7.08
C SER A 36 36.33 -33.37 6.17
N THR A 37 36.22 -34.54 6.77
CA THR A 37 35.71 -35.79 6.22
C THR A 37 34.19 -35.75 6.08
N ILE A 38 33.71 -36.09 4.89
CA ILE A 38 32.27 -36.16 4.57
C ILE A 38 31.77 -37.57 4.93
N ALA A 39 30.73 -37.65 5.75
CA ALA A 39 29.99 -38.88 6.02
C ALA A 39 28.73 -38.95 5.13
N GLU A 40 28.62 -40.08 4.41
CA GLU A 40 27.47 -40.43 3.56
C GLU A 40 26.23 -40.77 4.38
N LEU A 41 25.07 -40.25 3.96
CA LEU A 41 23.74 -40.62 4.46
C LEU A 41 23.02 -41.59 3.50
N PRO A 42 22.27 -42.56 4.00
CA PRO A 42 21.70 -43.64 3.20
C PRO A 42 20.40 -43.28 2.52
N LYS A 43 20.15 -43.86 1.33
CA LYS A 43 18.95 -43.78 0.52
C LYS A 43 17.76 -44.49 1.16
N PRO A 44 16.52 -43.98 1.04
CA PRO A 44 15.31 -44.73 1.40
C PRO A 44 14.84 -45.60 0.23
N SER A 45 14.51 -46.83 0.57
CA SER A 45 13.91 -47.89 -0.27
C SER A 45 12.39 -47.70 -0.42
N SER A 46 11.90 -47.97 -1.64
CA SER A 46 10.47 -48.07 -1.99
C SER A 46 9.83 -49.34 -1.46
N PRO A 47 8.54 -49.35 -1.21
CA PRO A 47 7.77 -50.58 -1.20
C PRO A 47 6.74 -50.71 -2.32
N VAL A 48 6.58 -51.93 -2.68
CA VAL A 48 5.88 -52.58 -3.78
C VAL A 48 4.42 -52.91 -3.42
N ALA A 49 3.56 -52.77 -4.47
CA ALA A 49 2.45 -53.63 -4.92
C ALA A 49 1.26 -54.04 -4.06
N ALA A 50 0.13 -53.70 -4.64
CA ALA A 50 -1.00 -54.57 -5.03
C ALA A 50 -1.80 -55.32 -3.98
N LEU A 51 -3.10 -55.15 -4.10
CA LEU A 51 -4.10 -56.26 -4.22
C LEU A 51 -5.49 -55.65 -4.46
N SER A 52 -6.10 -56.02 -5.59
CA SER A 52 -7.57 -55.94 -5.83
C SER A 52 -8.26 -57.12 -5.17
N PRO A 53 -9.55 -56.97 -4.82
CA PRO A 53 -10.48 -58.10 -4.94
C PRO A 53 -11.68 -57.75 -5.87
N GLU A 54 -11.90 -58.66 -6.77
CA GLU A 54 -13.17 -58.86 -7.50
C GLU A 54 -14.31 -59.14 -6.52
N MET A 55 -15.45 -58.51 -6.69
CA MET A 55 -16.72 -59.02 -6.22
C MET A 55 -17.77 -58.90 -7.35
N THR A 56 -18.10 -60.01 -7.88
CA THR A 56 -19.31 -60.32 -8.64
C THR A 56 -20.55 -60.29 -7.74
N SER A 57 -21.57 -59.53 -8.12
CA SER A 57 -22.96 -59.82 -7.71
C SER A 57 -23.92 -59.37 -8.76
N SER A 58 -24.61 -60.35 -9.30
CA SER A 58 -25.80 -60.24 -10.16
C SER A 58 -27.00 -59.71 -9.36
N GLN A 59 -27.60 -58.62 -9.82
CA GLN A 59 -28.95 -58.25 -9.40
C GLN A 59 -29.82 -57.90 -10.64
N SER A 60 -31.01 -58.43 -10.58
CA SER A 60 -32.14 -58.38 -11.50
C SER A 60 -32.57 -56.93 -11.84
N GLU A 61 -32.85 -56.71 -13.10
CA GLU A 61 -33.46 -55.49 -13.67
C GLU A 61 -34.85 -55.20 -13.09
N PRO A 62 -35.15 -54.00 -12.60
CA PRO A 62 -36.51 -53.56 -12.35
C PRO A 62 -37.07 -52.84 -13.57
N THR A 63 -38.25 -53.24 -13.97
CA THR A 63 -39.11 -52.68 -15.01
C THR A 63 -39.35 -51.18 -14.79
N LEU A 64 -38.94 -50.35 -15.72
CA LEU A 64 -39.15 -48.90 -15.70
C LEU A 64 -40.61 -48.51 -15.90
N PRO A 65 -41.18 -47.56 -15.17
CA PRO A 65 -42.48 -46.98 -15.44
C PRO A 65 -42.46 -46.14 -16.74
N PRO A 66 -43.63 -45.94 -17.39
CA PRO A 66 -43.71 -45.24 -18.66
C PRO A 66 -43.23 -43.81 -18.56
N ARG A 67 -42.32 -43.43 -19.46
CA ARG A 67 -41.74 -42.12 -19.62
C ARG A 67 -42.84 -41.06 -19.80
N PRO A 68 -42.85 -39.95 -19.00
CA PRO A 68 -43.79 -38.86 -19.24
C PRO A 68 -43.49 -38.22 -20.63
N GLN A 69 -44.56 -37.98 -21.36
CA GLN A 69 -44.46 -37.27 -22.63
C GLN A 69 -43.78 -35.88 -22.44
N SER A 70 -42.67 -35.67 -23.11
CA SER A 70 -41.98 -34.35 -23.17
C SER A 70 -42.97 -33.34 -23.73
N THR A 71 -43.43 -32.42 -22.90
CA THR A 71 -43.95 -31.13 -23.35
C THR A 71 -42.81 -30.39 -24.03
N ILE A 72 -42.89 -30.20 -25.35
CA ILE A 72 -41.95 -29.42 -26.13
C ILE A 72 -42.03 -27.97 -25.61
N VAL A 73 -41.10 -27.60 -24.74
CA VAL A 73 -40.90 -26.19 -24.38
C VAL A 73 -40.31 -25.50 -25.60
N PRO A 74 -40.94 -24.45 -26.14
CA PRO A 74 -40.37 -23.76 -27.29
C PRO A 74 -38.96 -23.27 -26.97
N ALA A 75 -38.04 -23.40 -27.93
CA ALA A 75 -36.67 -22.92 -27.77
C ALA A 75 -36.69 -21.41 -27.45
N PRO A 76 -35.84 -20.93 -26.53
CA PRO A 76 -35.78 -19.51 -26.16
C PRO A 76 -35.45 -18.67 -27.40
N VAL A 77 -36.14 -17.54 -27.52
CA VAL A 77 -35.96 -16.59 -28.64
C VAL A 77 -34.68 -15.81 -28.39
N LYS A 78 -33.93 -15.46 -29.43
CA LYS A 78 -32.75 -14.56 -29.28
C LYS A 78 -33.14 -13.22 -28.68
N GLY A 79 -32.34 -12.71 -27.76
CA GLY A 79 -32.62 -11.44 -27.09
C GLY A 79 -31.99 -11.39 -25.70
N SER A 80 -32.22 -10.26 -25.02
CA SER A 80 -31.80 -10.07 -23.64
C SER A 80 -32.96 -10.30 -22.68
N TYR A 81 -32.71 -10.95 -21.56
CA TYR A 81 -33.66 -11.41 -20.56
C TYR A 81 -33.27 -10.96 -19.18
N LEU A 82 -34.22 -10.36 -18.46
CA LEU A 82 -34.03 -9.96 -17.07
C LEU A 82 -34.10 -11.22 -16.17
N ILE A 83 -33.09 -11.41 -15.32
CA ILE A 83 -33.02 -12.54 -14.39
C ILE A 83 -33.14 -12.05 -12.94
N ASN A 84 -32.30 -11.12 -12.55
CA ASN A 84 -32.23 -10.48 -11.23
C ASN A 84 -32.32 -11.47 -10.06
N LYS A 85 -31.44 -12.46 -10.03
CA LYS A 85 -31.31 -13.45 -8.96
C LYS A 85 -29.99 -13.30 -8.24
N GLN A 86 -30.01 -13.58 -6.95
CA GLN A 86 -28.82 -13.51 -6.12
C GLN A 86 -28.60 -14.78 -5.32
N ALA A 87 -27.34 -15.05 -4.99
CA ALA A 87 -26.91 -16.11 -4.08
C ALA A 87 -25.96 -15.56 -3.02
N SER A 88 -26.02 -16.14 -1.84
CA SER A 88 -25.13 -15.81 -0.72
C SER A 88 -24.12 -16.94 -0.48
N SER A 89 -23.05 -16.62 0.26
CA SER A 89 -22.07 -17.60 0.72
C SER A 89 -21.99 -17.59 2.24
N THR A 90 -21.89 -18.76 2.84
CA THR A 90 -21.65 -18.92 4.28
C THR A 90 -20.15 -18.96 4.63
N GLN A 91 -19.26 -18.94 3.63
CA GLN A 91 -17.83 -19.20 3.81
C GLN A 91 -17.00 -17.93 4.01
N GLY A 92 -16.39 -17.79 5.17
CA GLY A 92 -15.34 -16.81 5.47
C GLY A 92 -15.65 -15.37 5.04
N ALA A 93 -14.76 -14.75 4.27
CA ALA A 93 -14.92 -13.38 3.78
C ALA A 93 -16.04 -13.23 2.74
N LEU A 94 -16.46 -14.32 2.08
CA LEU A 94 -17.51 -14.29 1.05
C LEU A 94 -18.91 -14.11 1.61
N LYS A 95 -19.14 -14.35 2.92
CA LYS A 95 -20.45 -14.13 3.56
C LYS A 95 -20.99 -12.71 3.40
N ASN A 96 -20.10 -11.75 3.19
CA ASN A 96 -20.43 -10.34 3.01
C ASN A 96 -20.42 -9.92 1.53
N VAL A 97 -20.36 -10.88 0.59
CA VAL A 97 -20.42 -10.61 -0.84
C VAL A 97 -21.52 -11.49 -1.44
N HIS A 98 -22.52 -10.83 -2.01
CA HIS A 98 -23.56 -11.53 -2.77
C HIS A 98 -23.09 -11.70 -4.22
N PHE A 99 -23.32 -12.88 -4.75
CA PHE A 99 -23.26 -13.13 -6.19
C PHE A 99 -24.63 -12.81 -6.80
N ILE A 100 -24.65 -12.05 -7.91
CA ILE A 100 -25.90 -11.63 -8.56
C ILE A 100 -25.80 -11.97 -10.05
N LEU A 101 -26.87 -12.59 -10.57
CA LEU A 101 -27.10 -12.75 -12.01
C LEU A 101 -28.16 -11.73 -12.41
N TYR A 102 -27.74 -10.66 -13.08
CA TYR A 102 -28.61 -9.54 -13.47
C TYR A 102 -29.48 -9.86 -14.67
N HIS A 103 -28.86 -10.22 -15.78
CA HIS A 103 -29.54 -10.52 -17.03
C HIS A 103 -28.74 -11.53 -17.85
N ALA A 104 -29.38 -12.07 -18.88
CA ALA A 104 -28.76 -12.96 -19.83
C ALA A 104 -29.09 -12.51 -21.26
N THR A 105 -28.13 -12.62 -22.17
CA THR A 105 -28.33 -12.35 -23.61
C THR A 105 -28.05 -13.61 -24.42
N LEU A 106 -29.07 -14.10 -25.14
CA LEU A 106 -28.94 -15.21 -26.03
C LEU A 106 -28.70 -14.67 -27.46
N THR A 107 -27.56 -15.02 -28.03
CA THR A 107 -27.16 -14.70 -29.41
C THR A 107 -27.27 -15.91 -30.33
N ASP A 108 -26.75 -15.82 -31.54
CA ASP A 108 -26.64 -16.96 -32.47
C ASP A 108 -25.60 -17.99 -32.04
N GLU A 109 -24.59 -17.57 -31.29
CA GLU A 109 -23.41 -18.37 -31.01
C GLU A 109 -23.23 -18.65 -29.50
N HIS A 110 -23.74 -17.75 -28.65
CA HIS A 110 -23.42 -17.77 -27.23
C HIS A 110 -24.62 -17.42 -26.35
N LEU A 111 -24.55 -17.89 -25.10
CA LEU A 111 -25.30 -17.37 -23.95
C LEU A 111 -24.38 -16.52 -23.12
N ILE A 112 -24.66 -15.23 -23.08
CA ILE A 112 -23.87 -14.24 -22.30
C ILE A 112 -24.62 -13.94 -21.01
N LEU A 113 -23.99 -14.17 -19.85
CA LEU A 113 -24.54 -13.88 -18.55
C LEU A 113 -23.89 -12.63 -17.98
N HIS A 114 -24.69 -11.60 -17.69
CA HIS A 114 -24.25 -10.41 -16.98
C HIS A 114 -24.36 -10.65 -15.49
N ILE A 115 -23.22 -10.71 -14.80
CA ILE A 115 -23.11 -11.09 -13.40
C ILE A 115 -22.37 -10.06 -12.57
N GLY A 116 -22.52 -10.12 -11.25
CA GLY A 116 -21.75 -9.28 -10.34
C GLY A 116 -21.51 -9.90 -8.98
N PHE A 117 -20.43 -9.46 -8.34
CA PHE A 117 -20.14 -9.72 -6.94
C PHE A 117 -20.32 -8.41 -6.16
N ARG A 118 -21.29 -8.35 -5.25
CA ARG A 118 -21.66 -7.13 -4.53
C ARG A 118 -21.27 -7.21 -3.06
N ASN A 119 -20.54 -6.19 -2.58
CA ASN A 119 -20.29 -6.03 -1.15
C ASN A 119 -21.57 -5.59 -0.44
N VAL A 120 -22.09 -6.43 0.46
CA VAL A 120 -23.28 -6.13 1.27
C VAL A 120 -22.94 -5.73 2.71
N ALA A 121 -21.64 -5.66 3.05
CA ALA A 121 -21.20 -5.13 4.33
C ALA A 121 -21.32 -3.59 4.36
N ASP A 122 -21.37 -3.06 5.56
CA ASP A 122 -21.38 -1.60 5.86
C ASP A 122 -19.99 -0.95 5.79
N LYS A 123 -18.96 -1.73 5.42
CA LYS A 123 -17.56 -1.31 5.32
C LYS A 123 -16.91 -1.82 4.04
N GLU A 124 -15.82 -1.20 3.67
CA GLU A 124 -15.00 -1.65 2.57
C GLU A 124 -14.54 -3.09 2.77
N ALA A 125 -14.55 -3.86 1.69
CA ALA A 125 -14.11 -5.24 1.68
C ALA A 125 -13.07 -5.46 0.57
N TYR A 126 -12.00 -6.16 0.93
CA TYR A 126 -10.99 -6.64 -0.01
C TYR A 126 -11.09 -8.16 -0.08
N ILE A 127 -11.37 -8.68 -1.28
CA ILE A 127 -11.43 -10.12 -1.50
C ILE A 127 -10.49 -10.45 -2.65
N THR A 128 -9.39 -11.07 -2.32
CA THR A 128 -8.43 -11.59 -3.30
C THR A 128 -8.87 -12.97 -3.76
N GLY A 129 -8.73 -13.26 -5.03
CA GLY A 129 -9.02 -14.54 -5.65
C GLY A 129 -9.97 -14.40 -6.85
N SER A 130 -9.92 -15.37 -7.74
CA SER A 130 -10.81 -15.47 -8.89
C SER A 130 -11.67 -16.73 -8.74
N LEU A 131 -12.98 -16.57 -8.74
CA LEU A 131 -13.94 -17.69 -8.80
C LEU A 131 -14.47 -17.90 -10.22
N ILE A 132 -14.32 -16.94 -11.10
CA ILE A 132 -14.90 -16.90 -12.44
C ILE A 132 -14.46 -18.10 -13.30
N ARG A 133 -13.20 -18.51 -13.20
CA ARG A 133 -12.66 -19.66 -13.95
C ARG A 133 -13.31 -21.01 -13.60
N TYR A 134 -14.02 -21.06 -12.48
CA TYR A 134 -14.67 -22.29 -11.97
C TYR A 134 -16.19 -22.21 -12.08
N LEU A 135 -16.72 -21.21 -12.78
CA LEU A 135 -18.14 -21.16 -13.09
C LEU A 135 -18.53 -22.33 -13.97
N ARG A 136 -19.66 -22.94 -13.66
CA ARG A 136 -20.27 -24.00 -14.46
C ARG A 136 -21.73 -23.65 -14.71
N LEU A 137 -22.16 -23.81 -15.93
CA LEU A 137 -23.55 -23.69 -16.32
C LEU A 137 -24.06 -25.10 -16.65
N SER A 138 -25.20 -25.51 -16.12
CA SER A 138 -25.86 -26.74 -16.54
C SER A 138 -27.25 -26.45 -17.09
N ASP A 139 -27.69 -27.28 -18.03
CA ASP A 139 -29.02 -27.23 -18.62
C ASP A 139 -29.99 -28.25 -17.99
N ALA A 140 -31.24 -28.29 -18.43
CA ALA A 140 -32.25 -29.19 -17.90
C ALA A 140 -31.95 -30.67 -18.15
N ALA A 141 -31.12 -30.99 -19.14
CA ALA A 141 -30.67 -32.36 -19.42
C ALA A 141 -29.48 -32.78 -18.57
N GLY A 142 -28.91 -31.86 -17.79
CA GLY A 142 -27.73 -32.08 -16.95
C GLY A 142 -26.40 -31.96 -17.66
N ASN A 143 -26.37 -31.42 -18.90
CA ASN A 143 -25.12 -31.12 -19.56
C ASN A 143 -24.44 -29.92 -18.91
N GLU A 144 -23.15 -30.02 -18.68
CA GLU A 144 -22.33 -28.94 -18.06
C GLU A 144 -21.52 -28.19 -19.12
N TYR A 145 -21.45 -26.87 -18.97
CA TYR A 145 -20.76 -25.94 -19.86
C TYR A 145 -19.77 -25.11 -19.08
N GLU A 146 -18.55 -24.99 -19.61
CA GLU A 146 -17.54 -24.09 -19.09
C GLU A 146 -17.66 -22.71 -19.76
N ALA A 147 -17.29 -21.66 -19.03
CA ALA A 147 -17.18 -20.32 -19.59
C ALA A 147 -16.08 -20.28 -20.65
N ILE A 148 -16.37 -19.71 -21.83
CA ILE A 148 -15.43 -19.52 -22.94
C ILE A 148 -14.62 -18.24 -22.70
N GLU A 149 -15.30 -17.18 -22.27
CA GLU A 149 -14.73 -15.84 -22.07
C GLU A 149 -15.40 -15.14 -20.90
N PHE A 150 -14.72 -14.17 -20.32
CA PHE A 150 -15.25 -13.28 -19.27
C PHE A 150 -14.57 -11.92 -19.30
N SER A 151 -15.30 -10.89 -18.85
CA SER A 151 -14.80 -9.52 -18.76
C SER A 151 -13.57 -9.42 -17.86
N ASP A 152 -12.59 -8.60 -18.24
CA ASP A 152 -11.32 -8.45 -17.54
C ASP A 152 -11.48 -8.01 -16.07
N ASN A 153 -12.45 -7.16 -15.78
CA ASN A 153 -12.76 -6.71 -14.42
C ASN A 153 -13.25 -7.85 -13.49
N LEU A 154 -13.78 -8.93 -14.05
CA LEU A 154 -14.18 -10.12 -13.28
C LEU A 154 -13.03 -11.08 -12.96
N ARG A 155 -11.81 -10.83 -13.45
CA ARG A 155 -10.63 -11.65 -13.10
C ARG A 155 -10.37 -11.69 -11.60
N LEU A 156 -10.77 -10.63 -10.89
CA LEU A 156 -10.76 -10.56 -9.43
C LEU A 156 -12.19 -10.42 -8.91
N LEU A 157 -12.47 -10.98 -7.74
CA LEU A 157 -13.78 -10.83 -7.09
C LEU A 157 -14.08 -9.39 -6.72
N SER A 158 -13.09 -8.66 -6.23
CA SER A 158 -13.21 -7.24 -5.91
C SER A 158 -12.51 -6.38 -6.97
N PRO A 159 -13.03 -5.16 -7.24
CA PRO A 159 -12.32 -4.18 -8.05
C PRO A 159 -10.92 -3.89 -7.50
N SER A 160 -10.03 -3.37 -8.38
CA SER A 160 -8.67 -2.93 -8.03
C SER A 160 -8.68 -1.80 -7.02
N GLY A 161 -9.11 -1.66 -6.00
CA GLY A 161 -9.29 -0.61 -5.00
C GLY A 161 -10.21 -1.08 -3.88
N GLY A 162 -10.64 -2.36 -3.93
CA GLY A 162 -11.58 -2.94 -3.00
C GLY A 162 -13.04 -2.61 -3.33
N PHE A 163 -13.96 -3.18 -2.57
CA PHE A 163 -15.37 -2.88 -2.63
C PHE A 163 -15.72 -1.81 -1.61
N VAL A 164 -16.27 -0.69 -2.04
CA VAL A 164 -17.00 0.17 -1.11
C VAL A 164 -18.34 -0.47 -0.74
N PRO A 165 -18.97 -0.09 0.39
CA PRO A 165 -20.28 -0.57 0.77
C PRO A 165 -21.30 -0.45 -0.37
N GLY A 166 -21.98 -1.54 -0.67
CA GLY A 166 -22.99 -1.62 -1.74
C GLY A 166 -22.47 -1.74 -3.16
N GLN A 167 -21.18 -1.59 -3.42
CA GLN A 167 -20.60 -1.70 -4.76
C GLN A 167 -20.64 -3.16 -5.25
N ALA A 168 -20.87 -3.33 -6.56
CA ALA A 168 -20.68 -4.59 -7.26
C ALA A 168 -19.52 -4.52 -8.26
N ASN A 169 -18.80 -5.62 -8.41
CA ASN A 169 -17.89 -5.85 -9.53
C ASN A 169 -18.66 -6.60 -10.59
N VAL A 170 -19.03 -5.95 -11.70
CA VAL A 170 -19.99 -6.44 -12.69
C VAL A 170 -19.29 -6.70 -14.01
N GLY A 171 -19.72 -7.72 -14.74
CA GLY A 171 -19.21 -8.01 -16.08
C GLY A 171 -19.89 -9.19 -16.72
N ASP A 172 -19.47 -9.51 -17.93
CA ASP A 172 -20.05 -10.56 -18.74
C ASP A 172 -19.25 -11.87 -18.64
N VAL A 173 -19.96 -12.98 -18.65
CA VAL A 173 -19.40 -14.33 -18.78
C VAL A 173 -20.09 -15.01 -19.96
N VAL A 174 -19.32 -15.50 -20.90
CA VAL A 174 -19.77 -16.08 -22.15
C VAL A 174 -19.72 -17.60 -22.04
N PHE A 175 -20.85 -18.25 -22.39
CA PHE A 175 -20.97 -19.70 -22.47
C PHE A 175 -21.36 -20.14 -23.90
N PRO A 176 -21.04 -21.37 -24.27
CA PRO A 176 -21.67 -21.98 -25.46
C PRO A 176 -23.19 -22.03 -25.30
N ILE A 177 -23.95 -22.06 -26.38
CA ILE A 177 -25.41 -22.23 -26.29
C ILE A 177 -25.74 -23.57 -25.67
N PRO A 178 -26.45 -23.64 -24.51
CA PRO A 178 -26.86 -24.90 -23.92
C PRO A 178 -27.89 -25.64 -24.81
N GLN A 179 -27.69 -26.93 -25.00
CA GLN A 179 -28.49 -27.76 -25.92
C GLN A 179 -29.65 -28.54 -25.26
N GLY A 180 -29.58 -28.68 -23.91
CA GLY A 180 -30.54 -29.50 -23.15
C GLY A 180 -31.76 -28.73 -22.64
N GLY A 181 -31.92 -27.44 -23.03
CA GLY A 181 -33.08 -26.63 -22.70
C GLY A 181 -33.09 -26.08 -21.25
N GLU A 182 -34.15 -25.34 -20.93
CA GLU A 182 -34.39 -24.71 -19.64
C GLU A 182 -35.06 -25.65 -18.61
N PRO A 183 -34.88 -25.43 -17.29
CA PRO A 183 -34.15 -24.32 -16.65
C PRO A 183 -32.64 -24.52 -16.70
N TYR A 184 -31.92 -23.40 -16.71
CA TYR A 184 -30.47 -23.38 -16.53
C TYR A 184 -30.11 -23.26 -15.08
N GLN A 185 -28.95 -23.82 -14.69
CA GLN A 185 -28.40 -23.69 -13.34
C GLN A 185 -26.96 -23.18 -13.42
N LEU A 186 -26.70 -22.02 -12.82
CA LEU A 186 -25.36 -21.44 -12.72
C LEU A 186 -24.77 -21.79 -11.36
N GLN A 187 -23.66 -22.52 -11.38
CA GLN A 187 -22.89 -22.89 -10.20
C GLN A 187 -21.68 -21.98 -10.06
N VAL A 188 -21.61 -21.24 -8.95
CA VAL A 188 -20.46 -20.45 -8.54
C VAL A 188 -19.83 -21.11 -7.32
N PRO A 189 -18.52 -21.40 -7.31
CA PRO A 189 -17.88 -22.03 -6.16
C PRO A 189 -18.14 -21.26 -4.87
N ARG A 190 -18.54 -21.99 -3.82
CA ARG A 190 -18.86 -21.46 -2.47
C ARG A 190 -20.12 -20.60 -2.35
N TYR A 191 -20.93 -20.51 -3.39
CA TYR A 191 -22.25 -19.90 -3.39
C TYR A 191 -23.32 -20.96 -3.66
N GLU A 192 -24.55 -20.65 -3.24
CA GLU A 192 -25.70 -21.45 -3.62
C GLU A 192 -25.93 -21.38 -5.13
N PRO A 193 -26.32 -22.49 -5.81
CA PRO A 193 -26.59 -22.47 -7.23
C PRO A 193 -27.78 -21.57 -7.58
N ILE A 194 -27.67 -20.84 -8.70
CA ILE A 194 -28.77 -20.02 -9.21
C ILE A 194 -29.46 -20.76 -10.36
N SER A 195 -30.74 -21.15 -10.18
CA SER A 195 -31.57 -21.66 -11.27
C SER A 195 -32.33 -20.51 -11.93
N PHE A 196 -32.34 -20.45 -13.30
CA PHE A 196 -33.00 -19.37 -14.05
C PHE A 196 -33.62 -19.86 -15.40
N ARG A 197 -34.49 -19.02 -15.99
CA ARG A 197 -35.08 -19.18 -17.29
C ARG A 197 -34.96 -17.88 -18.08
N LEU A 198 -35.05 -17.98 -19.42
CA LEU A 198 -35.06 -16.85 -20.34
C LEU A 198 -36.51 -16.53 -20.73
N ASP A 199 -37.33 -16.14 -19.78
CA ASP A 199 -38.78 -15.94 -19.93
C ASP A 199 -39.23 -14.47 -19.76
N GLN A 200 -38.37 -13.59 -19.25
CA GLN A 200 -38.66 -12.18 -19.04
C GLN A 200 -37.80 -11.28 -19.94
N PRO A 201 -38.31 -10.78 -21.05
CA PRO A 201 -37.55 -9.87 -21.91
C PRO A 201 -37.10 -8.64 -21.16
N MET A 202 -35.86 -8.18 -21.42
CA MET A 202 -35.31 -6.99 -20.79
C MET A 202 -36.05 -5.74 -21.26
N PRO A 203 -36.49 -4.84 -20.33
CA PRO A 203 -37.15 -3.61 -20.70
C PRO A 203 -36.21 -2.65 -21.44
N SER A 204 -36.79 -1.82 -22.34
CA SER A 204 -36.00 -0.81 -23.06
C SER A 204 -35.31 0.16 -22.12
N ALA A 205 -34.05 0.49 -22.42
CA ALA A 205 -33.24 1.40 -21.60
C ALA A 205 -33.89 2.78 -21.42
N LEU A 206 -33.92 3.23 -20.17
CA LEU A 206 -34.43 4.53 -19.81
C LEU A 206 -33.33 5.59 -20.06
N GLN A 207 -33.63 6.61 -20.86
CA GLN A 207 -32.76 7.75 -21.11
C GLN A 207 -33.50 9.05 -20.77
N PRO A 208 -33.23 9.69 -19.62
CA PRO A 208 -33.77 11.00 -19.29
C PRO A 208 -33.18 12.10 -20.20
N PRO A 209 -33.86 13.22 -20.38
CA PRO A 209 -33.35 14.34 -21.18
C PRO A 209 -32.05 14.92 -20.63
N THR A 210 -31.24 15.47 -21.53
CA THR A 210 -30.07 16.26 -21.16
C THR A 210 -30.52 17.56 -20.50
N GLY A 211 -29.74 18.05 -19.52
CA GLY A 211 -30.06 19.27 -18.79
C GLY A 211 -29.48 19.29 -17.39
N THR A 212 -29.65 20.42 -16.70
CA THR A 212 -29.22 20.60 -15.31
C THR A 212 -30.42 20.46 -14.37
N TYR A 213 -30.25 19.62 -13.36
CA TYR A 213 -31.21 19.31 -12.30
C TYR A 213 -30.69 19.85 -10.98
N SER A 214 -31.45 20.69 -10.30
CA SER A 214 -31.13 21.11 -8.94
C SER A 214 -31.46 19.99 -7.96
N ILE A 215 -30.50 19.66 -7.05
CA ILE A 215 -30.64 18.54 -6.11
C ILE A 215 -30.72 19.05 -4.67
N THR A 216 -29.71 19.76 -4.19
CA THR A 216 -29.57 20.27 -2.81
C THR A 216 -29.72 19.19 -1.74
N LEU A 217 -28.85 18.20 -1.79
CA LEU A 217 -28.71 17.15 -0.77
C LEU A 217 -27.50 17.42 0.11
N GLU A 218 -27.65 17.23 1.41
CA GLU A 218 -26.56 17.30 2.39
C GLU A 218 -26.21 15.88 2.88
N LEU A 219 -24.99 15.45 2.59
CA LEU A 219 -24.48 14.14 2.98
C LEU A 219 -23.55 14.30 4.17
N TYR A 220 -23.79 13.51 5.21
CA TYR A 220 -23.02 13.56 6.45
C TYR A 220 -22.02 12.42 6.48
N SER A 221 -20.82 12.68 7.01
CA SER A 221 -19.79 11.66 7.18
C SER A 221 -19.92 10.99 8.55
N SER A 222 -19.69 9.68 8.56
CA SER A 222 -19.51 8.91 9.80
C SER A 222 -18.04 8.87 10.27
N HIS A 223 -17.11 9.43 9.51
CA HIS A 223 -15.68 9.41 9.83
C HIS A 223 -15.31 10.64 10.69
N GLY A 224 -14.66 10.41 11.85
CA GLY A 224 -14.41 11.40 12.89
C GLY A 224 -13.88 12.75 12.40
N ALA A 225 -12.82 12.76 11.58
CA ALA A 225 -12.24 13.98 11.03
C ALA A 225 -13.15 14.70 10.00
N LEU A 226 -14.13 14.00 9.41
CA LEU A 226 -15.03 14.55 8.41
C LEU A 226 -16.43 14.87 8.95
N VAL A 227 -16.72 14.50 10.19
CA VAL A 227 -18.02 14.80 10.84
C VAL A 227 -18.40 16.29 10.76
N PRO A 228 -17.49 17.25 10.95
CA PRO A 228 -17.83 18.67 10.85
C PRO A 228 -17.90 19.19 9.40
N ILE A 229 -17.63 18.36 8.40
CA ILE A 229 -17.66 18.75 6.99
C ILE A 229 -18.87 18.08 6.33
N ILE A 230 -19.86 18.87 5.94
CA ILE A 230 -21.00 18.39 5.16
C ILE A 230 -20.60 18.37 3.68
N LEU A 231 -20.88 17.27 3.00
CA LEU A 231 -20.83 17.22 1.54
C LEU A 231 -22.21 17.54 0.99
N ARG A 232 -22.34 18.71 0.38
CA ARG A 232 -23.56 19.14 -0.28
C ARG A 232 -23.48 18.87 -1.78
N VAL A 233 -24.49 18.20 -2.31
CA VAL A 233 -24.70 18.01 -3.75
C VAL A 233 -25.68 19.06 -4.23
N ASP A 234 -25.20 20.09 -4.93
CA ASP A 234 -26.00 21.25 -5.32
C ASP A 234 -26.79 20.99 -6.60
N SER A 235 -26.16 20.37 -7.59
CA SER A 235 -26.80 20.08 -8.88
C SER A 235 -26.18 18.90 -9.60
N LEU A 236 -26.91 18.41 -10.59
CA LEU A 236 -26.47 17.37 -11.52
C LEU A 236 -26.78 17.82 -12.95
N THR A 237 -25.78 17.80 -13.81
CA THR A 237 -25.93 18.08 -15.23
C THR A 237 -25.76 16.79 -16.03
N LEU A 238 -26.79 16.42 -16.81
CA LEU A 238 -26.75 15.32 -17.79
C LEU A 238 -26.37 15.88 -19.15
N THR A 239 -25.31 15.39 -19.75
CA THR A 239 -24.96 15.58 -21.16
C THR A 239 -25.24 14.30 -21.95
N GLU A 240 -24.88 14.26 -23.21
CA GLU A 240 -25.02 13.04 -24.04
C GLU A 240 -24.10 11.92 -23.54
N ASP A 241 -22.89 12.26 -23.07
CA ASP A 241 -21.82 11.34 -22.72
C ASP A 241 -21.44 11.33 -21.23
N LYS A 242 -21.88 12.33 -20.44
CA LYS A 242 -21.43 12.54 -19.05
C LYS A 242 -22.56 12.88 -18.09
N ILE A 243 -22.25 12.65 -16.82
CA ILE A 243 -23.00 13.11 -15.66
C ILE A 243 -22.05 13.96 -14.83
N ILE A 244 -22.40 15.22 -14.59
CA ILE A 244 -21.56 16.17 -13.87
C ILE A 244 -22.27 16.55 -12.57
N PHE A 245 -21.62 16.29 -11.44
CA PHE A 245 -22.08 16.74 -10.11
C PHE A 245 -21.38 18.03 -9.73
N THR A 246 -22.13 19.04 -9.31
CA THR A 246 -21.61 20.22 -8.63
C THR A 246 -21.72 19.98 -7.12
N LEU A 247 -20.59 20.04 -6.42
CA LEU A 247 -20.44 19.63 -5.02
C LEU A 247 -19.86 20.77 -4.19
N ALA A 248 -20.22 20.81 -2.91
CA ALA A 248 -19.61 21.72 -1.94
C ALA A 248 -19.30 20.99 -0.63
N PHE A 249 -18.07 21.08 -0.17
CA PHE A 249 -17.66 20.64 1.18
C PHE A 249 -17.73 21.83 2.12
N VAL A 250 -18.62 21.78 3.11
CA VAL A 250 -18.97 22.92 3.99
C VAL A 250 -18.49 22.64 5.42
N ASN A 251 -17.66 23.54 5.97
CA ASN A 251 -17.31 23.51 7.38
C ASN A 251 -18.47 23.99 8.25
N THR A 252 -19.02 23.14 9.10
CA THR A 252 -20.12 23.50 10.02
C THR A 252 -19.67 24.05 11.36
N LEU A 253 -18.38 24.01 11.65
CA LEU A 253 -17.83 24.54 12.90
C LEU A 253 -17.79 26.07 12.88
N GLN A 254 -17.87 26.67 14.07
CA GLN A 254 -17.66 28.10 14.28
C GLN A 254 -16.17 28.48 14.44
N ARG A 255 -15.26 27.63 13.93
CA ARG A 255 -13.81 27.83 13.94
C ARG A 255 -13.20 27.36 12.61
N GLU A 256 -12.00 27.80 12.35
CA GLU A 256 -11.21 27.27 11.23
C GLU A 256 -11.02 25.75 11.39
N TYR A 257 -11.06 25.04 10.28
CA TYR A 257 -10.89 23.61 10.25
C TYR A 257 -9.93 23.20 9.12
N TYR A 258 -8.97 22.34 9.45
CA TYR A 258 -7.99 21.85 8.51
C TYR A 258 -8.04 20.32 8.46
N LEU A 259 -8.25 19.79 7.28
CA LEU A 259 -8.03 18.37 6.99
C LEU A 259 -6.68 18.24 6.27
N GLY A 260 -5.82 17.38 6.78
CA GLY A 260 -4.66 16.94 6.02
C GLY A 260 -5.07 16.33 4.67
N LYS A 261 -4.14 16.23 3.73
CA LYS A 261 -4.37 15.56 2.45
C LYS A 261 -4.88 14.13 2.71
N GLY A 262 -6.04 13.78 2.21
CA GLY A 262 -6.65 12.46 2.40
C GLY A 262 -7.58 12.11 1.26
N LEU A 263 -8.77 12.67 1.24
CA LEU A 263 -9.75 12.42 0.20
C LEU A 263 -9.64 13.48 -0.92
N THR A 264 -9.86 13.02 -2.15
CA THR A 264 -9.90 13.85 -3.36
C THR A 264 -11.20 13.59 -4.12
N GLY A 265 -11.52 14.40 -5.10
CA GLY A 265 -12.67 14.15 -5.97
C GLY A 265 -12.56 12.83 -6.75
N ASN A 266 -11.36 12.28 -6.93
CA ASN A 266 -11.13 11.00 -7.61
C ASN A 266 -11.62 9.78 -6.79
N ASP A 267 -11.86 9.96 -5.50
CA ASP A 267 -12.34 8.88 -4.63
C ASP A 267 -13.86 8.67 -4.75
N ALA A 268 -14.58 9.62 -5.37
CA ALA A 268 -16.00 9.49 -5.66
C ALA A 268 -16.29 8.31 -6.60
N ARG A 269 -17.45 7.71 -6.44
CA ARG A 269 -17.97 6.66 -7.33
C ARG A 269 -19.44 6.97 -7.67
N LEU A 270 -19.81 6.68 -8.90
CA LEU A 270 -21.20 6.65 -9.32
C LEU A 270 -21.57 5.17 -9.53
N LEU A 271 -22.63 4.69 -8.89
CA LEU A 271 -23.15 3.35 -9.07
C LEU A 271 -24.46 3.45 -9.85
N ASP A 272 -24.67 2.58 -10.85
CA ASP A 272 -25.93 2.45 -11.57
C ASP A 272 -26.94 1.54 -10.82
N ALA A 273 -28.03 1.21 -11.47
CA ALA A 273 -29.06 0.32 -10.93
C ALA A 273 -28.55 -1.10 -10.63
N GLU A 274 -27.51 -1.53 -11.33
CA GLU A 274 -26.85 -2.83 -11.16
C GLU A 274 -25.67 -2.76 -10.17
N PHE A 275 -25.44 -1.59 -9.57
CA PHE A 275 -24.32 -1.31 -8.66
C PHE A 275 -22.94 -1.35 -9.33
N ALA A 276 -22.88 -1.31 -10.66
CA ALA A 276 -21.65 -1.13 -11.38
C ALA A 276 -21.06 0.25 -11.07
N ALA A 277 -19.77 0.28 -10.73
CA ALA A 277 -19.12 1.50 -10.29
C ALA A 277 -18.38 2.20 -11.44
N TYR A 278 -18.68 3.46 -11.63
CA TYR A 278 -18.02 4.36 -12.57
C TYR A 278 -17.04 5.27 -11.80
N LYS A 279 -15.79 5.34 -12.28
CA LYS A 279 -14.80 6.30 -11.77
C LYS A 279 -15.00 7.67 -12.42
N PRO A 280 -14.59 8.76 -11.77
CA PRO A 280 -14.58 10.07 -12.40
C PRO A 280 -13.78 10.10 -13.69
N LEU A 281 -14.34 10.70 -14.75
CA LEU A 281 -13.63 11.05 -15.97
C LEU A 281 -12.85 12.35 -15.81
N GLN A 282 -13.40 13.26 -15.04
CA GLN A 282 -12.86 14.58 -14.82
C GLN A 282 -13.23 15.06 -13.42
N VAL A 283 -12.28 15.70 -12.75
CA VAL A 283 -12.45 16.34 -11.44
C VAL A 283 -11.94 17.76 -11.58
N SER A 284 -12.65 18.75 -11.02
CA SER A 284 -12.19 20.14 -11.00
C SER A 284 -10.86 20.26 -10.24
N THR A 285 -10.02 21.19 -10.66
CA THR A 285 -8.67 21.40 -10.07
C THR A 285 -8.75 21.59 -8.54
N SER A 286 -9.81 22.26 -8.04
CA SER A 286 -10.04 22.44 -6.62
C SER A 286 -10.13 21.09 -5.87
N LEU A 287 -10.83 20.11 -6.41
CA LEU A 287 -11.04 18.80 -5.78
C LEU A 287 -9.98 17.75 -6.13
N MET A 288 -9.11 18.02 -7.10
CA MET A 288 -8.00 17.11 -7.46
C MET A 288 -6.95 17.02 -6.36
N GLU A 289 -6.64 18.13 -5.70
CA GLU A 289 -5.60 18.21 -4.67
C GLU A 289 -6.11 17.82 -3.27
N GLY A 290 -7.43 17.77 -3.10
CA GLY A 290 -8.09 17.41 -1.85
C GLY A 290 -9.47 18.03 -1.76
N ILE A 291 -10.28 17.55 -0.82
CA ILE A 291 -11.61 18.12 -0.53
C ILE A 291 -11.54 19.37 0.36
N SER A 292 -10.34 19.80 0.73
CA SER A 292 -10.05 20.91 1.65
C SER A 292 -9.35 22.06 0.93
N PRO A 293 -9.74 23.32 1.19
CA PRO A 293 -8.96 24.46 0.74
C PRO A 293 -7.51 24.36 1.23
N PRO A 294 -6.50 24.84 0.47
CA PRO A 294 -5.08 24.73 0.85
C PRO A 294 -4.73 25.36 2.21
N LYS A 295 -5.51 26.34 2.67
CA LYS A 295 -5.34 26.99 3.97
C LYS A 295 -6.35 26.53 5.04
N GLY A 296 -7.09 25.45 4.76
CA GLY A 296 -8.21 25.01 5.58
C GLY A 296 -9.49 25.82 5.32
N TRP A 297 -10.59 25.43 5.98
CA TRP A 297 -11.88 26.13 5.88
C TRP A 297 -12.03 27.17 6.98
N LEU A 298 -12.51 28.34 6.61
CA LEU A 298 -13.08 29.29 7.56
C LEU A 298 -14.45 28.78 8.09
N PRO A 299 -14.96 29.31 9.22
CA PRO A 299 -16.30 29.00 9.70
C PRO A 299 -17.36 29.20 8.61
N GLY A 300 -18.18 28.17 8.36
CA GLY A 300 -19.25 28.21 7.35
C GLY A 300 -18.75 28.24 5.89
N GLN A 301 -17.48 28.20 5.64
CA GLN A 301 -16.95 28.23 4.27
C GLN A 301 -17.29 26.94 3.51
N ALA A 302 -17.74 27.13 2.25
CA ALA A 302 -17.93 26.06 1.27
C ALA A 302 -16.72 25.97 0.33
N TYR A 303 -16.22 24.77 0.08
CA TYR A 303 -15.19 24.47 -0.93
C TYR A 303 -15.86 23.74 -2.09
N VAL A 304 -16.01 24.41 -3.20
CA VAL A 304 -16.85 23.99 -4.33
C VAL A 304 -16.01 23.39 -5.45
N GLY A 305 -16.56 22.37 -6.11
CA GLY A 305 -15.98 21.80 -7.30
C GLY A 305 -16.93 20.89 -8.05
N GLU A 306 -16.47 20.36 -9.18
CA GLU A 306 -17.26 19.50 -10.04
C GLU A 306 -16.56 18.15 -10.23
N ILE A 307 -17.39 17.09 -10.35
CA ILE A 307 -16.95 15.75 -10.67
C ILE A 307 -17.81 15.23 -11.81
N ALA A 308 -17.18 14.85 -12.93
CA ALA A 308 -17.84 14.27 -14.08
C ALA A 308 -17.59 12.76 -14.18
N PHE A 309 -18.65 12.01 -14.43
CA PHE A 309 -18.63 10.55 -14.66
C PHE A 309 -19.10 10.22 -16.07
N PRO A 310 -18.74 9.04 -16.62
CA PRO A 310 -19.37 8.55 -17.85
C PRO A 310 -20.87 8.36 -17.63
N ARG A 311 -21.66 8.61 -18.65
CA ARG A 311 -23.11 8.41 -18.60
C ARG A 311 -23.43 6.92 -18.79
N PRO A 312 -24.07 6.24 -17.79
CA PRO A 312 -24.52 4.88 -17.94
C PRO A 312 -25.57 4.70 -19.05
N GLN A 313 -25.63 3.52 -19.64
CA GLN A 313 -26.63 3.23 -20.66
C GLN A 313 -28.06 3.19 -20.12
N GLN A 314 -28.22 2.86 -18.83
CA GLN A 314 -29.51 2.87 -18.14
C GLN A 314 -29.44 3.83 -16.94
N LEU A 315 -30.38 4.79 -16.91
CA LEU A 315 -30.41 5.86 -15.92
C LEU A 315 -31.66 5.81 -15.03
N ALA A 316 -32.22 4.62 -14.76
CA ALA A 316 -33.42 4.52 -13.92
C ALA A 316 -33.13 4.91 -12.45
N GLU A 317 -32.05 4.41 -11.92
CA GLU A 317 -31.57 4.72 -10.56
C GLU A 317 -30.03 4.78 -10.57
N MET A 318 -29.48 5.79 -9.91
CA MET A 318 -28.05 5.95 -9.69
C MET A 318 -27.77 6.27 -8.23
N ARG A 319 -26.57 5.90 -7.77
CA ARG A 319 -26.11 6.22 -6.42
C ARG A 319 -24.76 6.92 -6.51
N PHE A 320 -24.70 8.14 -6.00
CA PHE A 320 -23.45 8.85 -5.83
C PHE A 320 -22.87 8.50 -4.46
N VAL A 321 -21.67 7.93 -4.47
CA VAL A 321 -20.94 7.47 -3.28
C VAL A 321 -19.66 8.27 -3.16
N PHE A 322 -19.49 8.92 -2.01
CA PHE A 322 -18.21 9.51 -1.63
C PHE A 322 -17.75 8.84 -0.34
N PRO A 323 -16.46 8.40 -0.24
CA PRO A 323 -15.99 7.62 0.91
C PRO A 323 -16.35 8.28 2.23
N THR A 324 -16.84 7.49 3.16
CA THR A 324 -17.26 7.89 4.51
C THR A 324 -18.51 8.75 4.63
N TYR A 325 -19.05 9.27 3.53
CA TYR A 325 -20.31 10.00 3.50
C TYR A 325 -21.50 9.07 3.22
N ALA A 326 -22.69 9.51 3.63
CA ALA A 326 -23.92 8.84 3.26
C ALA A 326 -24.08 8.83 1.72
N THR A 327 -24.80 7.84 1.19
CA THR A 327 -24.99 7.67 -0.25
C THR A 327 -26.19 8.50 -0.73
N ALA A 328 -26.02 9.28 -1.81
CA ALA A 328 -27.12 9.93 -2.49
C ALA A 328 -27.72 9.00 -3.56
N THR A 329 -28.99 8.68 -3.47
CA THR A 329 -29.72 7.91 -4.49
C THR A 329 -30.57 8.84 -5.33
N LEU A 330 -30.39 8.76 -6.65
CA LEU A 330 -31.02 9.57 -7.68
C LEU A 330 -31.89 8.68 -8.54
N ARG A 331 -33.17 9.03 -8.72
CA ARG A 331 -34.12 8.28 -9.57
C ARG A 331 -34.59 9.13 -10.72
N PHE A 332 -34.61 8.55 -11.89
CA PHE A 332 -34.98 9.20 -13.13
C PHE A 332 -36.17 8.52 -13.79
N ASN A 333 -36.91 9.29 -14.56
CA ASN A 333 -37.88 8.80 -15.52
C ASN A 333 -37.66 9.47 -16.89
N ARG A 334 -38.56 9.27 -17.84
CA ARG A 334 -38.47 9.86 -19.20
C ARG A 334 -38.55 11.37 -19.20
N SER A 335 -39.06 11.99 -18.15
CA SER A 335 -39.17 13.45 -18.01
C SER A 335 -38.00 14.10 -17.28
N GLY A 336 -37.06 13.31 -16.73
CA GLY A 336 -35.89 13.77 -16.01
C GLY A 336 -35.72 13.20 -14.60
N LEU A 337 -35.03 13.95 -13.71
CA LEU A 337 -34.84 13.56 -12.30
C LEU A 337 -36.18 13.66 -11.55
N VAL A 338 -36.59 12.52 -10.97
CA VAL A 338 -37.86 12.42 -10.20
C VAL A 338 -37.61 12.65 -8.71
N SER A 339 -36.54 12.09 -8.18
CA SER A 339 -36.20 12.22 -6.77
C SER A 339 -34.72 12.10 -6.54
N ALA A 340 -34.24 12.82 -5.53
CA ALA A 340 -32.92 12.66 -4.97
C ALA A 340 -33.08 12.46 -3.45
N ALA A 341 -32.54 11.40 -2.89
CA ALA A 341 -32.70 11.05 -1.48
C ALA A 341 -31.40 10.47 -0.92
N ILE A 342 -31.21 10.65 0.38
CA ILE A 342 -30.13 9.99 1.12
C ILE A 342 -30.57 8.54 1.39
N THR A 343 -29.77 7.59 0.97
CA THR A 343 -29.99 6.20 1.30
C THR A 343 -29.05 5.81 2.43
N SER A 344 -29.58 5.63 3.62
CA SER A 344 -28.88 4.91 4.68
C SER A 344 -28.81 3.44 4.26
N ALA A 345 -27.71 2.79 4.41
CA ALA A 345 -27.61 1.34 4.23
C ALA A 345 -28.51 0.69 5.30
N SER A 346 -29.66 0.13 4.86
CA SER A 346 -30.68 -0.63 5.60
C SER A 346 -31.35 0.08 6.79
N SER A 347 -32.60 0.49 6.64
CA SER A 347 -33.85 0.13 7.35
C SER A 347 -34.90 1.19 7.14
N ASP A 348 -36.17 0.79 7.04
CA ASP A 348 -37.41 1.60 7.05
C ASP A 348 -37.63 2.30 8.40
N VAL A 349 -36.68 3.12 8.84
CA VAL A 349 -36.79 3.96 10.03
C VAL A 349 -36.58 5.40 9.61
N PRO A 350 -37.43 6.37 10.00
CA PRO A 350 -37.19 7.81 9.76
C PRO A 350 -35.80 8.16 10.30
N PRO A 351 -35.08 9.14 9.70
CA PRO A 351 -33.71 9.44 10.07
C PRO A 351 -33.67 9.67 11.57
N PRO A 352 -33.01 8.80 12.36
CA PRO A 352 -32.80 9.11 13.75
C PRO A 352 -31.90 10.35 13.78
N THR A 353 -32.17 11.26 14.66
CA THR A 353 -31.12 12.09 15.24
C THR A 353 -30.03 11.12 15.62
N VAL A 354 -28.96 11.02 14.82
CA VAL A 354 -27.95 9.95 14.98
C VAL A 354 -27.26 10.20 16.30
N THR A 355 -27.80 9.60 17.35
CA THR A 355 -27.08 9.46 18.61
C THR A 355 -25.87 8.59 18.27
N PRO A 356 -24.64 9.10 18.37
CA PRO A 356 -23.46 8.31 18.08
C PRO A 356 -23.52 7.00 18.89
N THR A 357 -23.17 5.89 18.25
CA THR A 357 -23.11 4.62 18.98
C THR A 357 -22.13 4.75 20.14
N ALA A 358 -22.30 3.98 21.21
CA ALA A 358 -21.38 3.95 22.34
C ALA A 358 -19.91 3.81 21.87
N LYS A 359 -19.67 2.95 20.88
CA LYS A 359 -18.36 2.79 20.23
C LYS A 359 -17.84 4.06 19.56
N GLN A 360 -18.67 4.80 18.85
CA GLN A 360 -18.28 6.06 18.21
C GLN A 360 -17.98 7.16 19.23
N LEU A 361 -18.75 7.19 20.35
CA LEU A 361 -18.47 8.11 21.46
C LEU A 361 -17.11 7.80 22.10
N VAL A 362 -16.84 6.54 22.41
CA VAL A 362 -15.56 6.11 22.98
C VAL A 362 -14.40 6.45 22.04
N LEU A 363 -14.49 6.11 20.74
CA LEU A 363 -13.45 6.48 19.78
C LEU A 363 -13.18 7.97 19.71
N ARG A 364 -14.24 8.79 19.77
CA ARG A 364 -14.13 10.25 19.80
C ARG A 364 -13.42 10.76 21.05
N GLU A 365 -13.74 10.17 22.19
CA GLU A 365 -13.09 10.52 23.46
C GLU A 365 -11.63 10.13 23.48
N LEU A 366 -11.28 8.91 23.04
CA LEU A 366 -9.87 8.49 22.89
C LEU A 366 -9.11 9.39 21.91
N THR A 367 -9.71 9.74 20.78
CA THR A 367 -9.12 10.67 19.81
C THR A 367 -8.88 12.04 20.45
N SER A 368 -9.83 12.54 21.27
CA SER A 368 -9.68 13.81 22.00
C SER A 368 -8.52 13.78 23.01
N VAL A 369 -8.28 12.65 23.69
CA VAL A 369 -7.09 12.49 24.55
C VAL A 369 -5.82 12.65 23.74
N LEU A 370 -5.72 11.96 22.60
CA LEU A 370 -4.55 12.01 21.71
C LEU A 370 -4.33 13.41 21.11
N GLU A 371 -5.41 14.10 20.73
CA GLU A 371 -5.33 15.48 20.24
C GLU A 371 -4.85 16.44 21.31
N ARG A 372 -5.33 16.31 22.57
CA ARG A 372 -4.82 17.12 23.71
C ARG A 372 -3.34 16.87 23.94
N GLN A 373 -2.92 15.61 23.95
CA GLN A 373 -1.52 15.24 24.08
C GLN A 373 -0.66 15.85 22.97
N ALA A 374 -1.08 15.71 21.72
CA ALA A 374 -0.34 16.24 20.58
C ALA A 374 -0.25 17.77 20.59
N ASN A 375 -1.35 18.46 20.88
CA ASN A 375 -1.37 19.91 21.02
C ASN A 375 -0.48 20.40 22.15
N ALA A 376 -0.47 19.70 23.28
CA ALA A 376 0.38 20.04 24.42
C ALA A 376 1.88 19.97 24.08
N VAL A 377 2.30 18.98 23.29
CA VAL A 377 3.69 18.88 22.79
C VAL A 377 4.03 20.10 21.91
N ILE A 378 3.17 20.48 20.97
CA ILE A 378 3.42 21.61 20.06
C ILE A 378 3.40 22.96 20.77
N THR A 379 2.53 23.12 21.78
CA THR A 379 2.41 24.39 22.55
C THR A 379 3.38 24.50 23.73
N GLY A 380 4.07 23.41 24.07
CA GLY A 380 4.96 23.37 25.23
C GLY A 380 4.21 23.31 26.57
N ASP A 381 2.96 22.87 26.61
CA ASP A 381 2.14 22.79 27.82
C ASP A 381 2.32 21.44 28.53
N LEU A 382 3.29 21.38 29.44
CA LEU A 382 3.58 20.18 30.21
C LEU A 382 2.37 19.72 31.05
N ASN A 383 1.60 20.62 31.63
CA ASN A 383 0.48 20.24 32.50
C ASN A 383 -0.64 19.59 31.67
N ALA A 384 -0.97 20.16 30.52
CA ALA A 384 -1.94 19.58 29.59
C ALA A 384 -1.47 18.22 29.05
N TYR A 385 -0.16 18.05 28.80
CA TYR A 385 0.43 16.78 28.37
C TYR A 385 0.28 15.71 29.47
N LEU A 386 0.73 16.00 30.69
CA LEU A 386 0.69 15.06 31.82
C LEU A 386 -0.73 14.69 32.23
N ALA A 387 -1.69 15.59 32.06
CA ALA A 387 -3.10 15.31 32.34
C ALA A 387 -3.72 14.23 31.42
N THR A 388 -3.03 13.85 30.35
CA THR A 388 -3.47 12.74 29.48
C THR A 388 -3.01 11.36 29.97
N PHE A 389 -2.15 11.29 30.98
CA PHE A 389 -1.56 10.05 31.52
C PHE A 389 -1.97 9.77 32.96
N ALA A 390 -2.00 8.49 33.33
CA ALA A 390 -2.14 8.07 34.71
C ALA A 390 -0.96 8.58 35.56
N THR A 391 -1.22 8.80 36.85
CA THR A 391 -0.27 9.46 37.77
C THR A 391 1.08 8.74 37.87
N ASP A 392 1.09 7.45 37.81
CA ASP A 392 2.29 6.60 37.86
C ASP A 392 3.19 6.74 36.63
N LEU A 393 2.65 7.14 35.48
CA LEU A 393 3.40 7.40 34.26
C LEU A 393 3.94 8.82 34.16
N GLN A 394 3.40 9.78 34.93
CA GLN A 394 3.68 11.20 34.71
C GLN A 394 5.17 11.59 34.87
N GLN A 395 5.90 10.94 35.74
CA GLN A 395 7.34 11.23 35.92
C GLN A 395 8.16 10.85 34.69
N GLU A 396 7.90 9.68 34.11
CA GLU A 396 8.54 9.20 32.88
C GLU A 396 8.14 10.08 31.71
N GLN A 397 6.84 10.35 31.58
CA GLN A 397 6.28 11.16 30.49
C GLN A 397 6.73 12.62 30.55
N GLN A 398 6.97 13.17 31.75
CA GLN A 398 7.61 14.48 31.89
C GLN A 398 8.99 14.50 31.24
N THR A 399 9.79 13.45 31.44
CA THR A 399 11.12 13.36 30.82
C THR A 399 11.02 13.30 29.30
N ILE A 400 10.13 12.47 28.76
CA ILE A 400 9.88 12.36 27.30
C ILE A 400 9.40 13.70 26.72
N PHE A 401 8.49 14.38 27.43
CA PHE A 401 8.02 15.70 27.02
C PHE A 401 9.17 16.71 26.95
N MET A 402 9.98 16.82 28.00
CA MET A 402 11.10 17.76 28.03
C MET A 402 12.12 17.52 26.90
N ARG A 403 12.38 16.24 26.57
CA ARG A 403 13.21 15.85 25.42
C ARG A 403 12.57 16.25 24.10
N SER A 404 11.27 16.08 23.95
CA SER A 404 10.56 16.48 22.73
C SER A 404 10.69 17.99 22.46
N GLN A 405 10.77 18.82 23.52
CA GLN A 405 10.91 20.27 23.40
C GLN A 405 12.32 20.71 22.95
N GLN A 406 13.31 19.81 22.97
CA GLN A 406 14.64 20.06 22.43
C GLN A 406 14.68 19.96 20.89
N LEU A 407 13.67 19.33 20.29
CA LEU A 407 13.58 19.18 18.84
C LEU A 407 12.87 20.37 18.19
N PRO A 408 13.28 20.77 16.99
CA PRO A 408 12.59 21.79 16.21
C PRO A 408 11.31 21.20 15.56
N LEU A 409 10.35 20.79 16.38
CA LEU A 409 9.11 20.22 15.88
C LEU A 409 8.30 21.26 15.10
N HIS A 410 7.78 20.86 13.95
CA HIS A 410 6.82 21.61 13.15
C HIS A 410 5.41 21.08 13.32
N THR A 411 5.26 19.75 13.26
CA THR A 411 3.99 19.06 13.54
C THR A 411 4.25 17.87 14.46
N TYR A 412 3.27 17.56 15.28
CA TYR A 412 3.22 16.36 16.11
C TYR A 412 1.77 15.88 16.14
N GLN A 413 1.52 14.68 15.72
CA GLN A 413 0.19 14.13 15.55
C GLN A 413 0.11 12.72 16.10
N LEU A 414 -0.99 12.41 16.74
CA LEU A 414 -1.31 11.09 17.24
C LEU A 414 -2.64 10.66 16.63
N SER A 415 -2.71 9.48 16.07
CA SER A 415 -3.94 8.96 15.47
C SER A 415 -4.09 7.48 15.74
N ILE A 416 -5.31 7.05 16.08
CA ILE A 416 -5.62 5.64 16.24
C ILE A 416 -5.48 4.95 14.87
N SER A 417 -4.81 3.80 14.85
CA SER A 417 -4.69 3.01 13.62
C SER A 417 -6.06 2.66 13.06
N PRO A 418 -6.31 2.84 11.75
CA PRO A 418 -7.58 2.46 11.12
C PRO A 418 -7.93 0.97 11.28
N SER A 419 -6.93 0.15 11.56
CA SER A 419 -7.09 -1.28 11.79
C SER A 419 -7.58 -1.64 13.20
N THR A 420 -7.69 -0.66 14.08
CA THR A 420 -8.09 -0.88 15.46
C THR A 420 -9.53 -1.37 15.55
N VAL A 421 -9.71 -2.54 16.16
CA VAL A 421 -11.03 -3.09 16.48
C VAL A 421 -11.28 -2.90 17.96
N LEU A 422 -12.23 -2.05 18.32
CA LEU A 422 -12.72 -1.95 19.70
C LEU A 422 -13.74 -3.05 19.96
N VAL A 423 -13.59 -3.71 21.09
CA VAL A 423 -14.51 -4.75 21.57
C VAL A 423 -15.45 -4.12 22.61
N ASP A 424 -16.76 -4.35 22.49
CA ASP A 424 -17.78 -3.69 23.32
C ASP A 424 -17.55 -3.91 24.83
N GLN A 425 -17.08 -5.08 25.22
CA GLN A 425 -16.82 -5.41 26.63
C GLN A 425 -15.66 -4.63 27.26
N ASP A 426 -14.76 -4.05 26.48
CA ASP A 426 -13.56 -3.41 27.01
C ASP A 426 -13.88 -2.01 27.57
N TRP A 427 -14.67 -1.20 26.86
CA TRP A 427 -15.01 0.13 27.38
C TRP A 427 -16.06 0.08 28.50
N GLU A 428 -16.93 -0.95 28.55
CA GLU A 428 -17.85 -1.16 29.66
C GLU A 428 -17.10 -1.46 30.98
N ARG A 429 -15.89 -2.04 30.87
CA ARG A 429 -14.99 -2.25 32.03
C ARG A 429 -14.14 -1.05 32.38
N GLY A 430 -14.24 0.03 31.61
CA GLY A 430 -13.41 1.22 31.79
C GLY A 430 -11.93 1.04 31.43
N ARG A 431 -11.59 0.03 30.62
CA ARG A 431 -10.22 -0.24 30.19
C ARG A 431 -10.19 -0.79 28.76
N ILE A 432 -9.42 -0.17 27.89
CA ILE A 432 -9.25 -0.56 26.49
C ILE A 432 -7.77 -0.81 26.23
N GLU A 433 -7.41 -2.06 25.97
CA GLU A 433 -6.01 -2.49 25.92
C GLU A 433 -5.41 -2.39 24.51
N ARG A 434 -4.13 -2.04 24.46
CA ARG A 434 -3.22 -2.19 23.31
C ARG A 434 -3.72 -1.55 22.00
N ILE A 435 -4.32 -0.38 22.10
CA ILE A 435 -4.73 0.39 20.92
C ILE A 435 -3.49 0.87 20.18
N ALA A 436 -3.35 0.47 18.91
CA ALA A 436 -2.26 0.95 18.06
C ALA A 436 -2.50 2.42 17.69
N VAL A 437 -1.56 3.27 18.05
CA VAL A 437 -1.56 4.72 17.78
C VAL A 437 -0.34 5.05 16.93
N PHE A 438 -0.56 5.72 15.80
CA PHE A 438 0.51 6.27 15.00
C PHE A 438 0.94 7.62 15.58
N LEU A 439 2.19 7.68 16.04
CA LEU A 439 2.90 8.91 16.35
C LEU A 439 3.56 9.40 15.06
N ARG A 440 3.11 10.52 14.53
CA ARG A 440 3.69 11.17 13.35
C ARG A 440 4.17 12.56 13.69
N TYR A 441 5.42 12.86 13.36
CA TYR A 441 5.97 14.21 13.57
C TYR A 441 6.78 14.68 12.38
N GLN A 442 6.97 15.99 12.29
CA GLN A 442 7.77 16.64 11.27
C GLN A 442 8.66 17.69 11.90
N LEU A 443 9.88 17.79 11.40
CA LEU A 443 10.88 18.75 11.87
C LEU A 443 10.86 20.02 11.00
N ARG A 444 11.08 21.19 11.60
CA ARG A 444 11.15 22.48 10.90
C ARG A 444 12.31 22.49 9.90
N GLY A 445 12.09 23.08 8.74
CA GLY A 445 13.09 23.16 7.68
C GLY A 445 13.31 21.87 6.90
N ILE A 446 12.61 20.78 7.25
CA ILE A 446 12.63 19.52 6.50
C ILE A 446 11.43 19.46 5.57
N SER A 447 11.60 18.85 4.40
CA SER A 447 10.55 18.68 3.40
C SER A 447 9.24 18.15 4.02
N GLN A 448 8.11 18.78 3.69
CA GLN A 448 6.78 18.37 4.16
C GLN A 448 6.41 16.94 3.77
N ASN A 449 7.07 16.38 2.76
CA ASN A 449 6.87 15.00 2.31
C ASN A 449 7.81 14.02 3.04
N ASN A 450 8.40 14.41 4.17
CA ASN A 450 9.25 13.56 4.97
C ASN A 450 8.85 13.57 6.47
N PRO A 451 7.60 13.22 6.83
CA PRO A 451 7.25 13.02 8.23
C PRO A 451 7.89 11.74 8.76
N PHE A 452 8.24 11.73 10.03
CA PHE A 452 8.62 10.52 10.76
C PHE A 452 7.38 9.87 11.37
N GLN A 453 7.34 8.54 11.42
CA GLN A 453 6.21 7.80 11.98
C GLN A 453 6.70 6.63 12.82
N HIS A 454 6.08 6.47 13.99
CA HIS A 454 6.27 5.34 14.90
C HIS A 454 4.92 4.80 15.34
N THR A 455 4.90 3.55 15.81
CA THR A 455 3.68 2.92 16.33
C THR A 455 3.83 2.70 17.83
N VAL A 456 2.89 3.23 18.60
CA VAL A 456 2.79 3.05 20.04
C VAL A 456 1.48 2.34 20.36
N ARG A 457 1.51 1.36 21.22
CA ARG A 457 0.28 0.72 21.74
C ARG A 457 -0.08 1.34 23.06
N TYR A 458 -1.18 2.06 23.11
CA TYR A 458 -1.74 2.64 24.33
C TYR A 458 -2.81 1.73 24.92
N THR A 459 -2.80 1.60 26.26
CA THR A 459 -3.92 1.12 27.05
C THR A 459 -4.59 2.33 27.68
N PHE A 460 -5.88 2.52 27.39
CA PHE A 460 -6.67 3.60 27.94
C PHE A 460 -7.45 3.12 29.13
N GLU A 461 -7.58 3.96 30.17
CA GLU A 461 -8.33 3.71 31.38
C GLU A 461 -9.31 4.85 31.66
N TRP A 462 -10.51 4.50 32.10
CA TRP A 462 -11.51 5.47 32.52
C TRP A 462 -11.28 5.85 33.99
N GLN A 463 -10.88 7.09 34.23
CA GLN A 463 -10.62 7.61 35.56
C GLN A 463 -11.17 9.03 35.67
N GLN A 464 -11.85 9.35 36.80
CA GLN A 464 -12.37 10.70 37.07
C GLN A 464 -13.21 11.28 35.93
N ASP A 465 -14.14 10.46 35.39
CA ASP A 465 -15.04 10.82 34.29
C ASP A 465 -14.35 11.20 32.97
N GLN A 466 -13.14 10.69 32.73
CA GLN A 466 -12.42 10.86 31.47
C GLN A 466 -11.52 9.66 31.15
N TRP A 467 -11.25 9.46 29.86
CA TRP A 467 -10.20 8.53 29.43
C TRP A 467 -8.83 9.15 29.60
N ILE A 468 -7.89 8.37 30.12
CA ILE A 468 -6.48 8.69 30.21
C ILE A 468 -5.65 7.49 29.73
N ILE A 469 -4.37 7.69 29.42
CA ILE A 469 -3.42 6.65 29.04
C ILE A 469 -2.87 6.02 30.32
N GLY A 470 -3.26 4.75 30.61
CA GLY A 470 -2.85 3.98 31.78
C GLY A 470 -1.54 3.22 31.60
N SER A 471 -1.20 2.84 30.36
CA SER A 471 0.11 2.24 30.02
C SER A 471 0.40 2.38 28.53
N TYR A 472 1.66 2.16 28.13
CA TYR A 472 2.04 2.13 26.73
C TYR A 472 3.13 1.10 26.46
N GLU A 473 3.19 0.63 25.21
CA GLU A 473 4.22 -0.25 24.69
C GLU A 473 4.68 0.28 23.33
N LEU A 474 5.98 0.27 23.09
CA LEU A 474 6.54 0.61 21.79
C LEU A 474 6.48 -0.63 20.88
N GLU A 475 5.87 -0.51 19.73
CA GLU A 475 5.82 -1.59 18.73
C GLU A 475 7.04 -1.55 17.82
N ASP A 476 7.53 -0.34 17.52
CA ASP A 476 8.69 -0.08 16.68
C ASP A 476 9.89 0.36 17.53
N VAL A 477 11.03 0.58 16.88
CA VAL A 477 12.16 1.27 17.48
C VAL A 477 11.69 2.66 17.93
N PRO A 478 11.88 3.02 19.21
CA PRO A 478 11.43 4.32 19.71
C PRO A 478 12.14 5.45 18.99
N PRO A 479 11.50 6.62 18.87
CA PRO A 479 12.21 7.83 18.48
C PRO A 479 13.43 8.04 19.35
N PHE A 480 14.57 8.43 18.78
CA PHE A 480 15.83 8.60 19.52
C PHE A 480 15.69 9.48 20.78
N TRP A 481 14.91 10.56 20.68
CA TRP A 481 14.63 11.49 21.78
C TRP A 481 13.69 10.93 22.88
N TRP A 482 13.07 9.76 22.69
CA TRP A 482 12.31 9.13 23.77
C TRP A 482 13.21 8.48 24.83
N THR A 483 14.33 7.93 24.37
CA THR A 483 15.26 7.20 25.24
C THR A 483 16.35 8.10 25.81
N ASP A 484 16.76 9.14 25.07
CA ASP A 484 17.94 9.94 25.39
C ASP A 484 17.68 11.44 25.31
N ASP A 485 18.43 12.21 26.11
CA ASP A 485 18.53 13.65 25.94
C ASP A 485 19.19 13.96 24.60
N VAL A 486 18.70 14.98 23.91
CA VAL A 486 19.18 15.31 22.58
C VAL A 486 19.71 16.73 22.51
N ILE A 487 20.72 16.92 21.66
CA ILE A 487 21.15 18.23 21.18
C ILE A 487 20.92 18.29 19.68
N VAL A 488 20.63 19.48 19.20
CA VAL A 488 20.36 19.72 17.77
C VAL A 488 21.35 20.75 17.26
N GLN A 489 22.08 20.39 16.21
CA GLN A 489 22.94 21.31 15.47
C GLN A 489 22.37 21.54 14.08
N GLU A 490 22.12 22.78 13.75
CA GLU A 490 21.63 23.18 12.43
C GLU A 490 22.74 23.69 11.54
N THR A 491 22.74 23.23 10.30
CA THR A 491 23.58 23.76 9.21
C THR A 491 22.68 24.16 8.03
N PRO A 492 23.21 24.79 6.97
CA PRO A 492 22.40 25.10 5.80
C PRO A 492 21.65 23.91 5.22
N HIS A 493 22.28 22.71 5.16
CA HIS A 493 21.71 21.55 4.50
C HIS A 493 21.44 20.37 5.44
N PHE A 494 21.73 20.49 6.72
CA PHE A 494 21.51 19.40 7.69
C PHE A 494 20.85 19.87 8.98
N LEU A 495 19.98 19.02 9.48
CA LEU A 495 19.52 19.02 10.86
C LEU A 495 20.15 17.82 11.54
N ILE A 496 21.17 18.05 12.37
CA ILE A 496 21.94 17.00 13.05
C ILE A 496 21.40 16.84 14.46
N ILE A 497 20.96 15.64 14.80
CA ILE A 497 20.40 15.27 16.09
C ILE A 497 21.35 14.27 16.74
N SER A 498 21.75 14.52 17.98
CA SER A 498 22.66 13.65 18.73
C SER A 498 22.42 13.76 20.24
N ARG A 499 23.17 13.00 21.03
CA ARG A 499 23.23 13.16 22.49
C ARG A 499 24.23 14.26 22.88
N PRO A 500 24.08 14.85 24.08
CA PRO A 500 24.98 15.90 24.58
C PRO A 500 26.46 15.48 24.67
N ASP A 501 26.72 14.20 24.91
CA ASP A 501 28.11 13.66 25.03
C ASP A 501 28.87 13.69 23.70
N ALA A 502 28.19 13.89 22.58
CA ALA A 502 28.80 14.02 21.25
C ALA A 502 29.08 15.47 20.82
N GLU A 503 28.74 16.49 21.61
CA GLU A 503 28.81 17.91 21.22
C GLU A 503 30.15 18.30 20.59
N THR A 504 31.27 17.81 21.15
CA THR A 504 32.62 18.14 20.69
C THR A 504 32.94 17.65 19.28
N ILE A 505 32.32 16.56 18.81
CA ILE A 505 32.56 15.97 17.49
C ILE A 505 31.58 16.49 16.43
N LEU A 506 30.42 17.04 16.84
CA LEU A 506 29.38 17.43 15.89
C LEU A 506 29.81 18.51 14.91
N ASN A 507 30.68 19.44 15.30
CA ASN A 507 31.23 20.44 14.38
C ASN A 507 32.00 19.80 13.22
N LYS A 508 32.75 18.72 13.49
CA LYS A 508 33.47 17.98 12.46
C LYS A 508 32.49 17.22 11.55
N VAL A 509 31.53 16.54 12.15
CA VAL A 509 30.44 15.83 11.42
C VAL A 509 29.72 16.81 10.48
N ALA A 510 29.34 17.97 11.00
CA ALA A 510 28.65 19.02 10.23
C ALA A 510 29.50 19.52 9.03
N GLN A 511 30.79 19.75 9.25
CA GLN A 511 31.70 20.17 8.18
C GLN A 511 31.84 19.11 7.08
N GLU A 512 32.01 17.83 7.45
CA GLU A 512 32.12 16.73 6.51
C GLU A 512 30.79 16.50 5.73
N CYS A 513 29.66 16.63 6.41
CA CYS A 513 28.34 16.54 5.76
C CYS A 513 28.10 17.67 4.75
N GLU A 514 28.43 18.92 5.14
CA GLU A 514 28.33 20.07 4.23
C GLU A 514 29.30 19.97 3.05
N GLN A 515 30.47 19.39 3.26
CA GLN A 515 31.39 19.11 2.15
C GLN A 515 30.83 18.05 1.21
N ALA A 516 30.32 16.94 1.75
CA ALA A 516 29.69 15.87 0.97
C ALA A 516 28.51 16.41 0.15
N TYR A 517 27.71 17.28 0.72
CA TYR A 517 26.58 17.92 0.02
C TYR A 517 27.07 18.74 -1.17
N ARG A 518 28.09 19.61 -0.98
CA ARG A 518 28.68 20.41 -2.06
C ARG A 518 29.27 19.54 -3.16
N ASP A 519 29.96 18.47 -2.80
CA ASP A 519 30.55 17.54 -3.77
C ASP A 519 29.43 16.91 -4.64
N LEU A 520 28.35 16.45 -4.03
CA LEU A 520 27.22 15.84 -4.74
C LEU A 520 26.45 16.83 -5.61
N GLN A 521 26.36 18.10 -5.26
CA GLN A 521 25.72 19.12 -6.10
C GLN A 521 26.39 19.22 -7.48
N THR A 522 27.69 18.91 -7.58
CA THR A 522 28.43 18.96 -8.85
C THR A 522 28.10 17.78 -9.78
N THR A 523 27.46 16.73 -9.27
CA THR A 523 27.16 15.51 -10.04
C THR A 523 25.88 15.60 -10.88
N GLY A 524 25.08 16.65 -10.70
CA GLY A 524 23.77 16.81 -11.33
C GLY A 524 22.64 16.03 -10.61
N LEU A 525 22.93 15.38 -9.49
CA LEU A 525 21.91 14.73 -8.67
C LEU A 525 21.04 15.79 -7.98
N LEU A 526 19.70 15.62 -8.04
CA LEU A 526 18.77 16.50 -7.33
C LEU A 526 18.80 16.19 -5.86
N LEU A 527 19.34 17.08 -5.05
CA LEU A 527 19.39 16.98 -3.61
C LEU A 527 18.20 17.73 -2.98
N GLU A 528 17.77 17.25 -1.82
CA GLU A 528 16.81 17.99 -0.98
C GLU A 528 17.49 19.25 -0.42
N GLU A 529 16.70 20.27 -0.10
CA GLU A 529 17.23 21.50 0.51
C GLU A 529 17.89 21.20 1.86
N ARG A 530 17.34 20.28 2.62
CA ARG A 530 17.84 19.90 3.94
C ARG A 530 17.58 18.44 4.28
N PHE A 531 18.56 17.77 4.90
CA PHE A 531 18.50 16.39 5.35
C PHE A 531 18.47 16.29 6.89
N VAL A 532 17.85 15.24 7.41
CA VAL A 532 17.94 14.85 8.83
C VAL A 532 19.08 13.85 9.00
N LEU A 533 19.94 14.10 9.99
CA LEU A 533 21.04 13.24 10.36
C LEU A 533 20.97 12.92 11.85
N TYR A 534 21.02 11.64 12.20
CA TYR A 534 21.19 11.16 13.56
C TYR A 534 22.64 10.72 13.76
N PHE A 535 23.41 11.44 14.58
CA PHE A 535 24.73 11.01 15.00
C PHE A 535 24.60 10.28 16.34
N ILE A 536 24.82 8.97 16.30
CA ILE A 536 24.63 8.09 17.45
C ILE A 536 25.99 7.72 18.03
N PRO A 537 26.36 8.21 19.24
CA PRO A 537 27.72 8.12 19.78
C PRO A 537 28.23 6.70 19.94
N THR A 538 27.38 5.77 20.41
CA THR A 538 27.81 4.39 20.73
C THR A 538 27.29 3.37 19.71
N GLN A 539 28.04 2.26 19.58
CA GLN A 539 27.68 1.16 18.73
C GLN A 539 26.37 0.47 19.15
N ASP A 540 26.15 0.33 20.45
CA ASP A 540 24.97 -0.35 20.98
C ASP A 540 23.71 0.46 20.71
N ASP A 541 23.73 1.77 20.89
CA ASP A 541 22.62 2.67 20.56
C ASP A 541 22.37 2.70 19.05
N PHE A 542 23.45 2.70 18.24
CA PHE A 542 23.33 2.62 16.78
C PHE A 542 22.64 1.31 16.35
N TYR A 543 23.03 0.18 16.95
CA TYR A 543 22.37 -1.10 16.71
C TYR A 543 20.91 -1.08 17.15
N ASN A 544 20.61 -0.50 18.31
CA ASN A 544 19.24 -0.39 18.83
C ASN A 544 18.35 0.42 17.90
N GLN A 545 18.86 1.50 17.30
CA GLN A 545 18.13 2.39 16.40
C GLN A 545 18.02 1.84 14.96
N THR A 546 19.05 1.17 14.48
CA THR A 546 19.15 0.78 13.06
C THR A 546 19.11 -0.73 12.80
N ARG A 547 19.36 -1.55 13.82
CA ARG A 547 19.58 -3.01 13.73
C ARG A 547 20.80 -3.39 12.87
N LEU A 548 21.74 -2.47 12.65
CA LEU A 548 22.95 -2.69 11.86
C LEU A 548 24.17 -3.00 12.72
N GLY A 549 25.06 -3.82 12.17
CA GLY A 549 26.23 -4.33 12.90
C GLY A 549 27.32 -3.29 13.15
N SER A 550 28.32 -3.67 13.98
CA SER A 550 29.39 -2.81 14.46
C SER A 550 30.37 -2.29 13.38
N ARG A 551 30.32 -2.83 12.18
CA ARG A 551 31.18 -2.41 11.06
C ARG A 551 30.53 -1.34 10.19
N THR A 552 29.25 -1.03 10.42
CA THR A 552 28.51 -0.04 9.66
C THR A 552 28.88 1.34 10.14
N LEU A 553 29.42 2.18 9.27
CA LEU A 553 29.74 3.57 9.55
C LEU A 553 28.51 4.45 9.51
N GLY A 554 27.66 4.25 8.54
CA GLY A 554 26.44 5.03 8.33
C GLY A 554 25.37 4.22 7.62
N ALA A 555 24.17 4.73 7.64
CA ALA A 555 23.03 4.14 6.93
C ALA A 555 21.98 5.21 6.60
N ALA A 556 21.54 5.23 5.39
CA ALA A 556 20.35 5.95 4.98
C ALA A 556 19.11 5.06 5.21
N LEU A 557 18.23 5.48 6.10
CA LEU A 557 17.00 4.76 6.39
C LEU A 557 15.78 5.54 5.90
N SER A 558 14.78 4.80 5.43
CA SER A 558 13.49 5.33 5.06
C SER A 558 12.40 4.30 5.28
N LEU A 559 11.17 4.77 5.49
CA LEU A 559 9.99 3.91 5.66
C LEU A 559 9.12 4.00 4.41
N TYR A 560 8.57 2.87 3.99
CA TYR A 560 7.56 2.81 2.94
C TYR A 560 6.17 2.78 3.57
N HIS A 561 5.38 3.78 3.25
CA HIS A 561 4.01 3.89 3.73
C HIS A 561 3.03 3.76 2.57
N LEU A 562 2.12 2.80 2.67
CA LEU A 562 1.06 2.60 1.67
C LEU A 562 -0.10 3.54 1.98
N THR A 563 -0.38 4.46 1.07
CA THR A 563 -1.52 5.37 1.17
C THR A 563 -2.39 5.20 -0.09
N GLY A 564 -3.49 4.46 0.06
CA GLY A 564 -4.33 4.11 -1.09
C GLY A 564 -3.57 3.24 -2.09
N ASP A 565 -3.43 3.76 -3.31
CA ASP A 565 -2.71 3.13 -4.44
C ASP A 565 -1.26 3.61 -4.60
N GLN A 566 -0.73 4.38 -3.63
CA GLN A 566 0.61 4.95 -3.70
C GLN A 566 1.52 4.47 -2.58
N ILE A 567 2.78 4.20 -2.93
CA ILE A 567 3.85 3.96 -1.98
C ILE A 567 4.54 5.29 -1.71
N GLN A 568 4.37 5.83 -0.50
CA GLN A 568 5.07 7.01 -0.03
C GLN A 568 6.34 6.60 0.71
N VAL A 569 7.43 7.33 0.50
CA VAL A 569 8.69 7.16 1.22
C VAL A 569 8.81 8.29 2.25
N ILE A 570 8.75 7.92 3.52
CA ILE A 570 8.77 8.84 4.66
C ILE A 570 9.88 8.48 5.64
N GLY A 571 10.13 9.32 6.65
CA GLY A 571 11.11 9.05 7.70
C GLY A 571 12.54 8.92 7.19
N ARG A 572 12.87 9.62 6.10
CA ARG A 572 14.18 9.57 5.47
C ARG A 572 15.19 10.30 6.34
N ALA A 573 16.15 9.58 6.85
CA ALA A 573 17.23 10.12 7.65
C ALA A 573 18.52 9.35 7.42
N PHE A 574 19.64 10.03 7.65
CA PHE A 574 20.96 9.44 7.67
C PHE A 574 21.40 9.18 9.12
N TYR A 575 21.86 8.00 9.41
CA TYR A 575 22.35 7.58 10.74
C TYR A 575 23.84 7.35 10.67
N ILE A 576 24.62 8.00 11.54
CA ILE A 576 26.08 7.80 11.67
C ILE A 576 26.36 7.08 12.99
N ASN A 577 27.13 6.00 12.91
CA ASN A 577 27.72 5.31 14.05
C ASN A 577 28.96 6.08 14.54
N GLY A 578 28.85 6.78 15.67
CA GLY A 578 29.90 7.64 16.19
C GLY A 578 31.22 6.92 16.50
N GLU A 579 31.16 5.69 17.02
CA GLU A 579 32.37 4.90 17.26
C GLU A 579 33.06 4.48 15.97
N ALA A 580 32.30 4.03 14.96
CA ALA A 580 32.87 3.69 13.64
C ALA A 580 33.41 4.93 12.94
N PHE A 581 32.67 6.05 12.98
CA PHE A 581 33.10 7.35 12.44
C PHE A 581 34.42 7.81 13.04
N SER A 582 34.61 7.69 14.35
CA SER A 582 35.84 8.09 15.03
C SER A 582 37.06 7.24 14.67
N ARG A 583 36.83 5.98 14.28
CA ARG A 583 37.90 5.04 13.86
C ARG A 583 38.27 5.15 12.39
N GLN A 584 37.41 5.70 11.54
CA GLN A 584 37.66 5.84 10.09
C GLN A 584 38.66 6.96 9.82
N PRO A 585 39.53 6.82 8.80
CA PRO A 585 40.41 7.88 8.35
C PRO A 585 39.68 9.13 7.91
N ASP A 586 40.31 10.26 8.09
CA ASP A 586 39.84 11.57 7.62
C ASP A 586 40.07 11.80 6.11
N ASP A 587 40.74 10.88 5.45
CA ASP A 587 41.10 11.01 4.04
C ASP A 587 39.89 10.87 3.09
N ASN A 588 40.05 11.41 1.88
CA ASN A 588 39.07 11.31 0.81
C ASN A 588 39.17 9.97 0.05
N GLY A 589 39.69 8.91 0.68
CA GLY A 589 39.75 7.58 0.06
C GLY A 589 38.33 7.05 -0.26
N ALA A 590 38.26 6.10 -1.18
CA ALA A 590 37.00 5.53 -1.66
C ALA A 590 36.07 4.98 -0.54
N PHE A 591 36.63 4.66 0.62
CA PHE A 591 35.93 4.18 1.81
C PHE A 591 36.21 5.03 3.06
N GLY A 592 36.72 6.25 2.89
CA GLY A 592 36.84 7.23 3.97
C GLY A 592 35.50 7.78 4.43
N ARG A 593 35.50 8.55 5.52
CA ARG A 593 34.26 9.11 6.11
C ARG A 593 33.49 9.96 5.10
N LEU A 594 34.15 10.85 4.38
CA LEU A 594 33.53 11.75 3.41
C LEU A 594 32.90 10.96 2.25
N ALA A 595 33.58 9.94 1.74
CA ALA A 595 33.05 9.09 0.68
C ALA A 595 31.80 8.31 1.15
N THR A 596 31.80 7.81 2.41
CA THR A 596 30.65 7.14 3.00
C THR A 596 29.48 8.11 3.20
N ILE A 597 29.72 9.32 3.70
CA ILE A 597 28.65 10.33 3.83
C ILE A 597 28.03 10.63 2.48
N ARG A 598 28.84 10.84 1.42
CA ARG A 598 28.33 11.04 0.05
C ARG A 598 27.46 9.85 -0.41
N HIS A 599 27.91 8.63 -0.18
CA HIS A 599 27.19 7.40 -0.53
C HIS A 599 25.79 7.37 0.10
N GLU A 600 25.71 7.61 1.40
CA GLU A 600 24.43 7.61 2.12
C GLU A 600 23.51 8.76 1.71
N LEU A 601 24.09 9.93 1.39
CA LEU A 601 23.31 11.06 0.88
C LEU A 601 22.72 10.77 -0.51
N VAL A 602 23.40 9.97 -1.35
CA VAL A 602 22.83 9.52 -2.64
C VAL A 602 21.61 8.65 -2.40
N HIS A 603 21.65 7.75 -1.42
CA HIS A 603 20.47 6.96 -1.07
C HIS A 603 19.29 7.83 -0.65
N LEU A 604 19.52 8.84 0.19
CA LEU A 604 18.47 9.78 0.60
C LEU A 604 17.92 10.60 -0.57
N ALA A 605 18.80 11.07 -1.45
CA ALA A 605 18.40 11.83 -2.64
C ALA A 605 17.52 10.98 -3.59
N LEU A 606 17.85 9.71 -3.76
CA LEU A 606 17.12 8.79 -4.61
C LEU A 606 15.96 8.07 -3.89
N ALA A 607 15.80 8.24 -2.58
CA ALA A 607 14.83 7.48 -1.77
C ALA A 607 13.40 7.61 -2.29
N ARG A 608 13.01 8.76 -2.84
CA ARG A 608 11.65 8.95 -3.39
C ARG A 608 11.39 8.09 -4.63
N GLU A 609 12.43 7.81 -5.40
CA GLU A 609 12.36 7.00 -6.61
C GLU A 609 12.67 5.52 -6.35
N THR A 610 13.27 5.21 -5.21
CA THR A 610 13.58 3.84 -4.79
C THR A 610 12.33 3.15 -4.24
N ARG A 611 12.14 1.88 -4.59
CA ARG A 611 11.12 0.99 -4.04
C ARG A 611 11.79 -0.27 -3.50
N PHE A 612 11.12 -0.99 -2.62
CA PHE A 612 11.65 -2.24 -2.05
C PHE A 612 11.91 -3.36 -3.10
N PHE A 613 11.42 -3.20 -4.32
CA PHE A 613 11.69 -4.06 -5.46
C PHE A 613 12.66 -3.44 -6.48
N THR A 614 13.19 -2.24 -6.24
CA THR A 614 14.28 -1.69 -7.04
C THR A 614 15.51 -2.58 -6.85
N PRO A 615 16.17 -3.06 -7.93
CA PRO A 615 17.27 -4.02 -7.78
C PRO A 615 18.39 -3.42 -6.95
N ILE A 616 18.91 -4.20 -5.99
CA ILE A 616 19.90 -3.72 -5.04
C ILE A 616 21.19 -3.25 -5.74
N TRP A 617 21.58 -3.91 -6.85
CA TRP A 617 22.75 -3.47 -7.62
C TRP A 617 22.57 -2.05 -8.23
N LEU A 618 21.33 -1.67 -8.55
CA LEU A 618 21.04 -0.33 -9.07
C LEU A 618 21.10 0.72 -7.96
N VAL A 619 20.56 0.39 -6.80
CA VAL A 619 20.55 1.27 -5.61
C VAL A 619 21.97 1.54 -5.13
N GLU A 620 22.75 0.47 -4.89
CA GLU A 620 24.13 0.57 -4.41
C GLU A 620 25.08 1.06 -5.49
N GLY A 621 24.85 0.64 -6.73
CA GLY A 621 25.64 1.09 -7.88
C GLY A 621 25.52 2.58 -8.13
N ALA A 622 24.33 3.16 -7.98
CA ALA A 622 24.12 4.59 -8.06
C ALA A 622 24.88 5.32 -6.94
N ALA A 623 24.80 4.81 -5.71
CA ALA A 623 25.52 5.37 -4.58
C ALA A 623 27.04 5.34 -4.78
N MET A 624 27.60 4.22 -5.22
CA MET A 624 29.02 4.08 -5.56
C MET A 624 29.47 5.06 -6.66
N TYR A 625 28.67 5.21 -7.70
CA TYR A 625 28.98 6.08 -8.83
C TYR A 625 28.97 7.55 -8.42
N PHE A 626 27.86 8.04 -7.86
CA PHE A 626 27.72 9.44 -7.50
C PHE A 626 28.62 9.88 -6.33
N ALA A 627 28.94 8.95 -5.41
CA ALA A 627 29.87 9.21 -4.33
C ALA A 627 31.35 9.20 -4.76
N ASP A 628 31.64 8.97 -6.04
CA ASP A 628 33.00 8.84 -6.59
C ASP A 628 33.87 7.77 -5.89
N GLN A 629 33.26 6.62 -5.59
CA GLN A 629 33.92 5.52 -4.91
C GLN A 629 34.61 4.51 -5.86
N LEU A 630 34.44 4.68 -7.19
CA LEU A 630 34.95 3.74 -8.19
C LEU A 630 36.37 4.09 -8.64
N THR A 631 37.35 3.76 -7.83
CA THR A 631 38.77 4.03 -8.14
C THR A 631 39.38 3.01 -9.13
N PRO A 632 40.44 3.38 -9.88
CA PRO A 632 41.15 2.43 -10.75
C PRO A 632 41.67 1.17 -10.01
N ASP A 633 42.12 1.33 -8.76
CA ASP A 633 42.67 0.23 -7.97
C ASP A 633 41.59 -0.78 -7.57
N LEU A 634 40.39 -0.32 -7.21
CA LEU A 634 39.25 -1.20 -6.93
C LEU A 634 38.81 -1.98 -8.17
N ARG A 635 38.83 -1.34 -9.33
CA ARG A 635 38.57 -2.01 -10.61
C ARG A 635 39.61 -3.07 -10.90
N ARG A 636 40.90 -2.75 -10.69
CA ARG A 636 42.00 -3.68 -10.88
C ARG A 636 41.85 -4.91 -9.98
N SER A 637 41.53 -4.70 -8.70
CA SER A 637 41.29 -5.81 -7.76
C SER A 637 40.16 -6.73 -8.21
N LEU A 638 39.05 -6.17 -8.74
CA LEU A 638 37.93 -6.95 -9.28
C LEU A 638 38.38 -7.91 -10.41
N LEU A 639 39.32 -7.44 -11.25
CA LEU A 639 39.87 -8.23 -12.37
C LEU A 639 40.90 -9.25 -11.92
N GLU A 640 41.89 -8.83 -11.15
CA GLU A 640 43.02 -9.65 -10.72
C GLU A 640 42.62 -10.82 -9.81
N ASP A 641 41.62 -10.59 -8.95
CA ASP A 641 41.10 -11.61 -8.04
C ASP A 641 40.08 -12.58 -8.71
N GLY A 642 39.84 -12.42 -10.02
CA GLY A 642 38.96 -13.30 -10.80
C GLY A 642 37.50 -13.28 -10.40
N TRP A 643 37.04 -12.21 -9.71
CA TRP A 643 35.66 -12.10 -9.28
C TRP A 643 34.70 -11.71 -10.41
N LEU A 644 35.19 -11.04 -11.44
CA LEU A 644 34.36 -10.60 -12.57
C LEU A 644 33.58 -11.74 -13.23
N ASP A 645 34.19 -12.92 -13.34
CA ASP A 645 33.54 -14.09 -13.96
C ASP A 645 32.54 -14.79 -13.03
N ARG A 646 32.61 -14.54 -11.72
CA ARG A 646 31.74 -15.11 -10.70
C ARG A 646 30.50 -14.25 -10.43
N LEU A 647 30.51 -12.98 -10.80
CA LEU A 647 29.41 -12.07 -10.60
C LEU A 647 28.41 -12.17 -11.76
N SER A 648 27.13 -11.99 -11.47
CA SER A 648 26.05 -11.96 -12.46
C SER A 648 25.02 -10.91 -12.06
N LEU A 649 24.70 -9.99 -12.98
CA LEU A 649 23.63 -9.01 -12.75
C LEU A 649 22.28 -9.65 -12.52
N GLU A 650 22.02 -10.79 -13.16
CA GLU A 650 20.76 -11.51 -12.94
C GLU A 650 20.63 -12.01 -11.49
N GLN A 651 21.71 -12.53 -10.92
CA GLN A 651 21.75 -12.95 -9.52
C GLN A 651 21.59 -11.74 -8.58
N LEU A 652 22.33 -10.66 -8.83
CA LEU A 652 22.25 -9.43 -8.04
C LEU A 652 20.88 -8.76 -8.13
N THR A 653 20.19 -8.86 -9.27
CA THR A 653 18.82 -8.34 -9.44
C THR A 653 17.80 -9.02 -8.54
N GLY A 654 17.97 -10.32 -8.29
CA GLY A 654 17.08 -11.07 -7.39
C GLY A 654 17.50 -11.07 -5.92
N ALA A 655 18.61 -10.42 -5.56
CA ALA A 655 19.12 -10.37 -4.20
C ALA A 655 18.42 -9.29 -3.37
N GLU A 656 18.11 -9.58 -2.11
CA GLU A 656 17.59 -8.58 -1.16
C GLU A 656 18.73 -7.67 -0.65
N ARG A 657 19.92 -8.22 -0.51
CA ARG A 657 21.14 -7.50 -0.09
C ARG A 657 22.33 -8.00 -0.88
N LEU A 658 23.32 -7.14 -1.10
CA LEU A 658 24.55 -7.58 -1.76
C LEU A 658 25.32 -8.63 -0.96
N GLY A 659 25.07 -8.74 0.35
CA GLY A 659 25.67 -9.73 1.23
C GLY A 659 24.96 -11.08 1.32
N ASP A 660 23.75 -11.25 0.82
CA ASP A 660 22.86 -12.40 1.11
C ASP A 660 23.38 -13.76 0.62
N TYR A 661 24.27 -13.78 -0.34
CA TYR A 661 24.80 -15.04 -0.94
C TYR A 661 26.27 -15.31 -0.63
N ASP A 662 26.84 -14.63 0.37
CA ASP A 662 28.25 -14.78 0.71
C ASP A 662 28.46 -15.21 2.15
N LEU A 663 28.57 -16.52 2.37
CA LEU A 663 28.85 -17.09 3.67
C LEU A 663 30.24 -16.70 4.26
N LEU A 664 31.14 -16.13 3.45
CA LEU A 664 32.50 -15.78 3.85
C LEU A 664 32.77 -14.23 3.89
N GLY A 665 31.83 -13.40 3.49
CA GLY A 665 31.95 -11.92 3.55
C GLY A 665 33.01 -11.30 2.61
N ARG A 666 33.74 -12.10 1.84
CA ARG A 666 34.86 -11.62 0.99
C ARG A 666 34.41 -11.06 -0.34
N SER A 667 33.24 -11.44 -0.84
CA SER A 667 32.73 -11.02 -2.16
C SER A 667 31.87 -9.77 -2.12
N VAL A 668 31.45 -9.30 -0.95
CA VAL A 668 30.51 -8.17 -0.82
C VAL A 668 31.09 -6.90 -1.48
N GLY A 669 32.32 -6.56 -1.19
CA GLY A 669 32.98 -5.39 -1.80
C GLY A 669 33.03 -5.44 -3.33
N TYR A 670 33.27 -6.62 -3.91
CA TYR A 670 33.29 -6.78 -5.38
C TYR A 670 31.90 -6.63 -6.00
N LYS A 671 30.84 -7.01 -5.30
CA LYS A 671 29.46 -6.79 -5.74
C LYS A 671 29.14 -5.29 -5.80
N TYR A 672 29.56 -4.52 -4.80
CA TYR A 672 29.44 -3.05 -4.79
C TYR A 672 30.19 -2.43 -5.97
N ILE A 673 31.45 -2.81 -6.19
CA ILE A 673 32.26 -2.29 -7.30
C ILE A 673 31.61 -2.65 -8.65
N PHE A 674 31.18 -3.90 -8.84
CA PHE A 674 30.52 -4.33 -10.08
C PHE A 674 29.20 -3.60 -10.32
N SER A 675 28.41 -3.38 -9.28
CA SER A 675 27.17 -2.59 -9.32
C SER A 675 27.44 -1.15 -9.75
N GLY A 676 28.45 -0.51 -9.16
CA GLY A 676 28.87 0.84 -9.52
C GLY A 676 29.38 0.97 -10.95
N GLU A 677 30.21 0.02 -11.40
CA GLU A 677 30.68 -0.02 -12.80
C GLU A 677 29.54 -0.28 -13.79
N THR A 678 28.50 -1.00 -13.37
CA THR A 678 27.29 -1.18 -14.18
C THR A 678 26.54 0.14 -14.35
N VAL A 679 26.34 0.91 -13.27
CA VAL A 679 25.73 2.23 -13.34
C VAL A 679 26.59 3.19 -14.15
N ARG A 680 27.92 3.18 -13.95
CA ARG A 680 28.86 3.97 -14.77
C ARG A 680 28.72 3.63 -16.25
N TYR A 681 28.63 2.35 -16.60
CA TYR A 681 28.42 1.93 -17.99
C TYR A 681 27.15 2.49 -18.58
N LEU A 682 26.02 2.40 -17.85
CA LEU A 682 24.73 2.92 -18.31
C LEU A 682 24.79 4.43 -18.55
N ILE A 683 25.35 5.19 -17.61
CA ILE A 683 25.42 6.66 -17.72
C ILE A 683 26.38 7.09 -18.83
N GLU A 684 27.58 6.50 -18.93
CA GLU A 684 28.56 6.88 -19.93
C GLU A 684 28.19 6.43 -21.36
N THR A 685 27.37 5.38 -21.49
CA THR A 685 26.96 4.84 -22.80
C THR A 685 25.67 5.46 -23.31
N TYR A 686 24.69 5.64 -22.44
CA TYR A 686 23.33 6.05 -22.84
C TYR A 686 22.94 7.44 -22.30
N GLY A 687 23.75 8.05 -21.47
CA GLY A 687 23.52 9.36 -20.89
C GLY A 687 22.74 9.35 -19.57
N MET A 688 22.85 10.48 -18.85
CA MET A 688 22.25 10.68 -17.54
C MET A 688 20.71 10.65 -17.60
N ASP A 689 20.10 11.25 -18.63
CA ASP A 689 18.64 11.32 -18.76
C ASP A 689 18.02 9.92 -18.89
N SER A 690 18.64 9.04 -19.67
CA SER A 690 18.22 7.66 -19.82
C SER A 690 18.39 6.88 -18.50
N PHE A 691 19.46 7.15 -17.74
CA PHE A 691 19.65 6.55 -16.42
C PHE A 691 18.56 6.99 -15.43
N VAL A 692 18.23 8.27 -15.39
CA VAL A 692 17.15 8.81 -14.55
C VAL A 692 15.81 8.21 -14.93
N GLN A 693 15.51 8.06 -16.23
CA GLN A 693 14.31 7.41 -16.71
C GLN A 693 14.26 5.93 -16.27
N PHE A 694 15.36 5.21 -16.40
CA PHE A 694 15.46 3.81 -15.95
C PHE A 694 15.26 3.69 -14.44
N TYR A 695 15.86 4.57 -13.63
CA TYR A 695 15.70 4.54 -12.17
C TYR A 695 14.25 4.84 -11.77
N ARG A 696 13.62 5.85 -12.40
CA ARG A 696 12.21 6.23 -12.16
C ARG A 696 11.19 5.20 -12.61
N PHE A 697 11.56 4.26 -13.48
CA PHE A 697 10.67 3.20 -13.90
C PHE A 697 10.10 2.45 -12.69
N PHE A 698 10.92 2.21 -11.66
CA PHE A 698 10.50 1.49 -10.46
C PHE A 698 9.53 2.28 -9.59
N SER A 699 9.68 3.60 -9.48
CA SER A 699 8.75 4.44 -8.71
C SER A 699 7.39 4.59 -9.38
N ASN A 700 7.33 4.41 -10.70
CA ASN A 700 6.11 4.52 -11.50
C ASN A 700 5.32 3.20 -11.62
N VAL A 701 5.81 2.10 -11.06
CA VAL A 701 5.08 0.83 -11.08
C VAL A 701 3.82 0.96 -10.23
N PRO A 702 2.62 0.68 -10.80
CA PRO A 702 1.37 0.72 -10.06
C PRO A 702 1.39 -0.21 -8.84
N THR A 703 0.89 0.29 -7.71
CA THR A 703 0.95 -0.43 -6.43
C THR A 703 0.14 -1.73 -6.44
N ASP A 704 -0.97 -1.78 -7.19
CA ASP A 704 -1.78 -2.97 -7.38
C ASP A 704 -0.96 -4.12 -7.99
N ARG A 705 -0.14 -3.82 -9.02
CA ARG A 705 0.77 -4.81 -9.63
C ARG A 705 1.76 -5.42 -8.64
N VAL A 706 2.10 -4.68 -7.59
CA VAL A 706 3.02 -5.10 -6.54
C VAL A 706 2.27 -5.89 -5.46
N ILE A 707 1.14 -5.37 -4.99
CA ILE A 707 0.32 -5.96 -3.91
C ILE A 707 -0.22 -7.34 -4.31
N ASP A 708 -0.65 -7.51 -5.56
CA ASP A 708 -1.18 -8.78 -6.07
C ASP A 708 -0.16 -9.93 -6.05
N ARG A 709 1.13 -9.60 -6.00
CA ARG A 709 2.23 -10.56 -5.97
C ARG A 709 2.83 -10.78 -4.58
N MET A 710 2.37 -10.01 -3.58
CA MET A 710 2.85 -10.20 -2.21
C MET A 710 2.34 -11.50 -1.60
N PRO A 711 3.20 -12.38 -1.08
CA PRO A 711 2.78 -13.59 -0.42
C PRO A 711 1.96 -13.27 0.84
N LEU A 712 0.87 -14.02 1.04
CA LEU A 712 -0.02 -13.87 2.19
C LEU A 712 0.62 -14.26 3.54
N PHE A 713 1.83 -14.81 3.52
CA PHE A 713 2.58 -15.27 4.69
C PHE A 713 4.08 -14.98 4.51
N SER A 714 4.76 -14.67 5.59
CA SER A 714 6.18 -14.28 5.65
C SER A 714 7.20 -15.33 5.13
N VAL A 715 6.76 -16.55 4.88
CA VAL A 715 7.62 -17.61 4.35
C VAL A 715 7.67 -17.47 2.82
N GLY A 716 8.80 -16.98 2.31
CA GLY A 716 9.03 -16.79 0.86
C GLY A 716 9.05 -15.33 0.39
N PHE A 717 9.07 -14.37 1.29
CA PHE A 717 9.11 -12.92 0.96
C PHE A 717 10.29 -12.61 0.01
N GLY A 718 11.49 -13.05 0.35
CA GLY A 718 12.69 -12.79 -0.44
C GLY A 718 12.64 -13.33 -1.87
N THR A 719 12.16 -14.55 -2.05
CA THR A 719 12.05 -15.15 -3.40
C THR A 719 11.00 -14.45 -4.26
N THR A 720 9.91 -13.96 -3.66
CA THR A 720 8.84 -13.26 -4.39
C THR A 720 9.28 -11.88 -4.86
N PHE A 721 9.94 -11.12 -4.00
CA PHE A 721 10.48 -9.79 -4.37
C PHE A 721 11.64 -9.90 -5.34
N GLY A 722 12.51 -10.89 -5.18
CA GLY A 722 13.58 -11.16 -6.12
C GLY A 722 13.06 -11.43 -7.54
N ASN A 723 11.99 -12.21 -7.68
CA ASN A 723 11.36 -12.47 -8.97
C ASN A 723 10.67 -11.22 -9.55
N LEU A 724 9.98 -10.43 -8.72
CA LEU A 724 9.38 -9.16 -9.14
C LEU A 724 10.46 -8.18 -9.59
N SER A 725 11.54 -8.05 -8.83
CA SER A 725 12.69 -7.20 -9.18
C SER A 725 13.29 -7.60 -10.54
N LYS A 726 13.48 -8.91 -10.79
CA LYS A 726 13.99 -9.42 -12.09
C LYS A 726 13.05 -9.09 -13.25
N GLU A 727 11.75 -9.31 -13.08
CA GLU A 727 10.75 -9.01 -14.11
C GLU A 727 10.73 -7.51 -14.43
N LEU A 728 10.65 -6.67 -13.40
CA LEU A 728 10.59 -5.22 -13.58
C LEU A 728 11.89 -4.67 -14.18
N THR A 729 13.05 -5.19 -13.76
CA THR A 729 14.33 -4.80 -14.32
C THR A 729 14.45 -5.17 -15.79
N SER A 730 14.01 -6.38 -16.17
CA SER A 730 13.99 -6.81 -17.57
C SER A 730 13.08 -5.91 -18.42
N ALA A 731 11.91 -5.56 -17.91
CA ALA A 731 10.99 -4.65 -18.58
C ALA A 731 11.59 -3.24 -18.74
N ALA A 732 12.18 -2.71 -17.67
CA ALA A 732 12.80 -1.38 -17.66
C ALA A 732 14.00 -1.27 -18.61
N LEU A 733 14.88 -2.29 -18.63
CA LEU A 733 16.04 -2.33 -19.54
C LEU A 733 15.62 -2.38 -21.01
N LEU A 734 14.56 -3.17 -21.30
CA LEU A 734 14.04 -3.26 -22.66
C LEU A 734 13.36 -1.95 -23.09
N ASP A 735 12.58 -1.34 -22.22
CA ASP A 735 11.85 -0.10 -22.49
C ASP A 735 12.78 1.09 -22.71
N VAL A 736 13.79 1.26 -21.84
CA VAL A 736 14.66 2.45 -21.83
C VAL A 736 15.86 2.29 -22.77
N TYR A 737 16.45 1.10 -22.82
CA TYR A 737 17.72 0.88 -23.52
C TYR A 737 17.65 -0.12 -24.66
N GLY A 738 16.55 -0.90 -24.80
CA GLY A 738 16.40 -1.93 -25.82
C GLY A 738 17.29 -3.16 -25.61
N ILE A 739 17.77 -3.42 -24.40
CA ILE A 739 18.70 -4.52 -24.07
C ILE A 739 18.14 -5.42 -22.96
N THR A 740 18.67 -6.63 -22.88
CA THR A 740 18.38 -7.57 -21.80
C THR A 740 19.38 -7.42 -20.63
N ILE A 741 19.05 -8.02 -19.46
CA ILE A 741 19.98 -8.10 -18.32
C ILE A 741 21.29 -8.80 -18.73
N ALA A 742 21.22 -9.86 -19.55
CA ALA A 742 22.37 -10.60 -20.04
C ALA A 742 23.23 -9.74 -20.99
N ASP A 743 22.63 -8.95 -21.87
CA ASP A 743 23.36 -8.03 -22.73
C ASP A 743 24.12 -6.98 -21.92
N LEU A 744 23.47 -6.43 -20.88
CA LEU A 744 24.09 -5.48 -19.97
C LEU A 744 25.25 -6.12 -19.21
N ASP A 745 25.05 -7.30 -18.62
CA ASP A 745 26.10 -8.04 -17.90
C ASP A 745 27.33 -8.28 -18.77
N ASN A 746 27.12 -8.78 -20.00
CA ASN A 746 28.19 -9.05 -20.96
C ASN A 746 28.90 -7.77 -21.41
N ALA A 747 28.15 -6.69 -21.64
CA ALA A 747 28.73 -5.40 -22.07
C ALA A 747 29.62 -4.79 -20.97
N VAL A 748 29.15 -4.79 -19.72
CA VAL A 748 29.92 -4.30 -18.56
C VAL A 748 31.20 -5.13 -18.36
N LYS A 749 31.10 -6.47 -18.37
CA LYS A 749 32.24 -7.37 -18.22
C LYS A 749 33.29 -7.17 -19.33
N ARG A 750 32.85 -7.05 -20.58
CA ARG A 750 33.76 -6.75 -21.72
C ARG A 750 34.47 -5.42 -21.51
N ARG A 751 33.73 -4.34 -21.20
CA ARG A 751 34.32 -3.02 -20.98
C ARG A 751 35.33 -2.99 -19.84
N LEU A 752 35.06 -3.73 -18.75
CA LEU A 752 36.00 -3.84 -17.62
C LEU A 752 37.30 -4.52 -18.02
N ARG A 753 37.27 -5.53 -18.91
CA ARG A 753 38.48 -6.24 -19.40
C ARG A 753 39.29 -5.39 -20.41
N GLU A 754 38.64 -4.46 -21.13
CA GLU A 754 39.26 -3.62 -22.15
C GLU A 754 39.93 -2.36 -21.57
N ARG A 755 39.61 -1.96 -20.36
CA ARG A 755 40.16 -0.80 -19.62
C ARG A 755 41.15 -1.22 -18.54
#